data_29cbec63a38cfc34463b5547eac06b0b
#
_entry.id   29cbec63a38cfc34463b5547eac06b0b
#
_cell.length_a   1.000
_cell.length_b   1.000
_cell.length_c   1.000
_cell.angle_alpha   90.00
_cell.angle_beta   90.00
_cell.angle_gamma   90.00
#
_symmetry.space_group_name_H-M   'P 1'
#
loop_
_entity.id
_entity.type
_entity.pdbx_description
1 polymer ?
#
loop_
_entity_poly.entity_id
_entity_poly.type
_entity_poly.pdbx_seq_one_letter_code
_entity_poly.pdbx_strand_id
1 'polypeptide(L)'
;MVTSFHALISRILNIPAGQVERTIGLLGEGATIPFISRYRKEVTGGLDEVQIGNIKDQLDKLTELKKRKESILSSIEEQGKLTPELKKRIEDSWDSTEIEDLYLPYKPKRITKAEIARKKGLEPLARIVMMQNERDLPARVAAFIKGEVKNAEEALQGARDIIAEWVNENEEARNVVRNSFSHTAVITSKVIKGKEEEGAKYLDYFEFSETLNRISSHRLLALRRGETEGILRVSISPDTTGCLDRLKRRFVKGRGETSDQVSIAVDDSFKRLLKPSIETEFANLSKAKADEEAIRVFTKNLRQLLLAPPLGQKRVLGVDPGYRTGCKLVCLDAQGALLHNEAIYPHPPQNEKSKAAAKVAQLVATYAIDAIAIGNGTASRETEQFITNIRYDRKVQVFVVSENGASIYSASKIARDEFPEYDVTVRGAVSIGRRLMDPLAELVKIDPKSIGVGQYQHDVEQGALKKSLDQTVESCVNLVGVNVNTASKHLLTYISGLGPTLAQNIVDYRTEHGPFQSRRELLKVPRMGEKAFEQSAGFLRIQDGKNPLDNSAVHPESYPIVELMAKDLKCTVIELISNKELKKKLDLKKYVTDKVGMPTLLDIMEELDKPGRDPRQTIQVFSFDPTVKTIEDLKEGQVLPGIVTNITNFGCFVDIGIKENGLVHISELADRFISDPTQVVSIHQHVKVKVLSVDLVRKRVQLSMKGIEETVS
;
A
#
# COMPACT_ATOMS: atom_id res chain seq x y z
N MET A 1 -11.45 31.40 -16.86
CA MET A 1 -10.02 31.23 -16.50
C MET A 1 -9.75 29.73 -16.44
N VAL A 2 -8.84 29.23 -17.22
CA VAL A 2 -8.42 27.83 -17.16
C VAL A 2 -7.73 27.66 -15.79
N THR A 3 -8.40 27.01 -14.85
CA THR A 3 -7.83 26.74 -13.55
C THR A 3 -6.64 25.80 -13.74
N SER A 4 -5.43 26.27 -13.48
CA SER A 4 -4.23 25.46 -13.67
C SER A 4 -4.19 24.31 -12.65
N PHE A 5 -3.63 23.17 -13.02
CA PHE A 5 -3.55 22.01 -12.16
C PHE A 5 -2.86 22.31 -10.82
N HIS A 6 -1.81 23.14 -10.82
CA HIS A 6 -1.11 23.50 -9.59
C HIS A 6 -2.01 24.20 -8.57
N ALA A 7 -2.95 25.06 -9.01
CA ALA A 7 -3.89 25.73 -8.11
C ALA A 7 -4.93 24.76 -7.50
N LEU A 8 -5.39 23.78 -8.30
CA LEU A 8 -6.31 22.74 -7.82
C LEU A 8 -5.62 21.83 -6.81
N ILE A 9 -4.43 21.34 -7.15
CA ILE A 9 -3.63 20.46 -6.29
C ILE A 9 -3.25 21.16 -5.00
N SER A 10 -2.85 22.45 -5.06
CA SER A 10 -2.57 23.27 -3.89
C SER A 10 -3.74 23.31 -2.92
N ARG A 11 -4.96 23.46 -3.43
CA ARG A 11 -6.17 23.48 -2.59
C ARG A 11 -6.49 22.11 -2.00
N ILE A 12 -6.36 21.04 -2.80
CA ILE A 12 -6.66 19.66 -2.35
C ILE A 12 -5.68 19.21 -1.26
N LEU A 13 -4.39 19.48 -1.45
CA LEU A 13 -3.33 19.00 -0.55
C LEU A 13 -2.96 20.00 0.55
N ASN A 14 -3.51 21.21 0.52
CA ASN A 14 -3.14 22.31 1.40
C ASN A 14 -1.62 22.61 1.39
N ILE A 15 -1.02 22.61 0.18
CA ILE A 15 0.39 22.92 -0.08
C ILE A 15 0.44 24.24 -0.87
N PRO A 16 1.36 25.17 -0.58
CA PRO A 16 1.49 26.43 -1.33
C PRO A 16 1.62 26.23 -2.85
N ALA A 17 0.84 26.97 -3.64
CA ALA A 17 0.74 26.79 -5.10
C ALA A 17 2.10 26.84 -5.80
N GLY A 18 3.00 27.75 -5.37
CA GLY A 18 4.35 27.84 -5.95
C GLY A 18 5.23 26.63 -5.66
N GLN A 19 5.05 25.94 -4.54
CA GLN A 19 5.74 24.67 -4.26
C GLN A 19 5.22 23.57 -5.17
N VAL A 20 3.89 23.48 -5.33
CA VAL A 20 3.25 22.50 -6.22
C VAL A 20 3.72 22.70 -7.67
N GLU A 21 3.72 23.95 -8.16
CA GLU A 21 4.13 24.30 -9.53
C GLU A 21 5.57 23.86 -9.81
N ARG A 22 6.52 24.22 -8.93
CA ARG A 22 7.93 23.83 -9.09
C ARG A 22 8.11 22.32 -9.02
N THR A 23 7.36 21.64 -8.15
CA THR A 23 7.40 20.17 -8.04
C THR A 23 6.88 19.51 -9.31
N ILE A 24 5.78 20.00 -9.88
CA ILE A 24 5.25 19.54 -11.18
C ILE A 24 6.28 19.77 -12.29
N GLY A 25 6.98 20.89 -12.28
CA GLY A 25 8.06 21.18 -13.24
C GLY A 25 9.16 20.12 -13.17
N LEU A 26 9.69 19.84 -11.98
CA LEU A 26 10.72 18.81 -11.79
C LEU A 26 10.25 17.41 -12.20
N LEU A 27 9.00 17.03 -11.86
CA LEU A 27 8.41 15.75 -12.30
C LEU A 27 8.25 15.69 -13.82
N GLY A 28 7.87 16.81 -14.47
CA GLY A 28 7.76 16.95 -15.93
C GLY A 28 9.11 16.84 -16.65
N GLU A 29 10.18 17.27 -16.00
CA GLU A 29 11.56 17.05 -16.45
C GLU A 29 12.01 15.61 -16.25
N GLY A 30 11.20 14.75 -15.60
CA GLY A 30 11.48 13.35 -15.36
C GLY A 30 12.38 13.09 -14.14
N ALA A 31 12.43 14.03 -13.19
CA ALA A 31 13.06 13.78 -11.91
C ALA A 31 12.21 12.81 -11.05
N THR A 32 12.87 11.91 -10.34
CA THR A 32 12.22 10.92 -9.49
C THR A 32 11.85 11.50 -8.12
N ILE A 33 10.88 10.91 -7.45
CA ILE A 33 10.42 11.34 -6.12
C ILE A 33 11.55 11.34 -5.09
N PRO A 34 12.37 10.26 -4.95
CA PRO A 34 13.48 10.24 -4.00
C PRO A 34 14.53 11.32 -4.28
N PHE A 35 14.84 11.56 -5.57
CA PHE A 35 15.80 12.60 -5.96
C PHE A 35 15.29 14.02 -5.61
N ILE A 36 14.03 14.31 -5.91
CA ILE A 36 13.41 15.62 -5.62
C ILE A 36 13.41 15.86 -4.10
N SER A 37 12.93 14.90 -3.31
CA SER A 37 12.79 15.04 -1.86
C SER A 37 14.13 15.23 -1.15
N ARG A 38 15.20 14.62 -1.67
CA ARG A 38 16.52 14.67 -1.02
C ARG A 38 17.40 15.79 -1.56
N TYR A 39 17.44 16.01 -2.87
CA TYR A 39 18.42 16.88 -3.52
C TYR A 39 17.85 18.13 -4.18
N ARG A 40 16.54 18.38 -4.08
CA ARG A 40 15.88 19.58 -4.64
C ARG A 40 14.98 20.28 -3.62
N LYS A 41 15.38 20.20 -2.31
CA LYS A 41 14.63 20.78 -1.18
C LYS A 41 14.42 22.29 -1.33
N GLU A 42 15.41 23.03 -1.79
CA GLU A 42 15.32 24.48 -2.01
C GLU A 42 14.25 24.83 -3.04
N VAL A 43 14.18 24.06 -4.12
CA VAL A 43 13.22 24.28 -5.21
C VAL A 43 11.80 23.99 -4.72
N THR A 44 11.61 22.90 -4.00
CA THR A 44 10.29 22.46 -3.52
C THR A 44 9.86 23.16 -2.22
N GLY A 45 10.80 23.84 -1.53
CA GLY A 45 10.57 24.41 -0.20
C GLY A 45 10.46 23.34 0.90
N GLY A 46 11.23 22.25 0.77
CA GLY A 46 11.37 21.20 1.79
C GLY A 46 10.26 20.17 1.79
N LEU A 47 9.55 19.96 0.68
CA LEU A 47 8.54 18.89 0.58
C LEU A 47 9.20 17.51 0.75
N ASP A 48 8.55 16.66 1.53
CA ASP A 48 8.96 15.27 1.73
C ASP A 48 8.49 14.34 0.60
N GLU A 49 8.95 13.10 0.63
CA GLU A 49 8.61 12.06 -0.35
C GLU A 49 7.09 11.81 -0.47
N VAL A 50 6.37 11.84 0.67
CA VAL A 50 4.93 11.61 0.73
C VAL A 50 4.18 12.76 0.07
N GLN A 51 4.57 13.99 0.37
CA GLN A 51 3.97 15.18 -0.20
C GLN A 51 4.20 15.25 -1.71
N ILE A 52 5.41 14.96 -2.19
CA ILE A 52 5.74 14.90 -3.62
C ILE A 52 4.96 13.78 -4.31
N GLY A 53 4.87 12.60 -3.69
CA GLY A 53 4.06 11.48 -4.18
C GLY A 53 2.59 11.86 -4.32
N ASN A 54 2.01 12.52 -3.33
CA ASN A 54 0.63 12.99 -3.37
C ASN A 54 0.39 14.03 -4.48
N ILE A 55 1.35 14.95 -4.72
CA ILE A 55 1.27 15.90 -5.84
C ILE A 55 1.23 15.14 -7.17
N LYS A 56 2.10 14.16 -7.35
CA LYS A 56 2.14 13.33 -8.56
C LYS A 56 0.83 12.57 -8.77
N ASP A 57 0.31 11.94 -7.72
CA ASP A 57 -0.95 11.18 -7.81
C ASP A 57 -2.14 12.07 -8.15
N GLN A 58 -2.21 13.29 -7.59
CA GLN A 58 -3.24 14.26 -7.94
C GLN A 58 -3.08 14.77 -9.37
N LEU A 59 -1.85 15.00 -9.82
CA LEU A 59 -1.56 15.40 -11.21
C LEU A 59 -2.03 14.31 -12.20
N ASP A 60 -1.74 13.05 -11.92
CA ASP A 60 -2.16 11.91 -12.73
C ASP A 60 -3.69 11.84 -12.78
N LYS A 61 -4.39 11.92 -11.63
CA LYS A 61 -5.86 11.93 -11.55
C LYS A 61 -6.50 13.06 -12.33
N LEU A 62 -6.00 14.29 -12.20
CA LEU A 62 -6.51 15.46 -12.94
C LEU A 62 -6.25 15.35 -14.43
N THR A 63 -5.13 14.76 -14.82
CA THR A 63 -4.79 14.53 -16.24
C THR A 63 -5.74 13.49 -16.85
N GLU A 64 -6.06 12.41 -16.15
CA GLU A 64 -7.05 11.43 -16.58
C GLU A 64 -8.46 12.04 -16.66
N LEU A 65 -8.85 12.83 -15.67
CA LEU A 65 -10.14 13.51 -15.68
C LEU A 65 -10.25 14.50 -16.85
N LYS A 66 -9.17 15.22 -17.18
CA LYS A 66 -9.12 16.11 -18.36
C LYS A 66 -9.36 15.31 -19.65
N LYS A 67 -8.67 14.20 -19.86
CA LYS A 67 -8.90 13.30 -21.00
C LYS A 67 -10.35 12.78 -21.04
N ARG A 68 -10.91 12.46 -19.89
CA ARG A 68 -12.30 12.03 -19.79
C ARG A 68 -13.26 13.12 -20.21
N LYS A 69 -13.05 14.38 -19.77
CA LYS A 69 -13.85 15.55 -20.18
C LYS A 69 -13.80 15.74 -21.69
N GLU A 70 -12.62 15.67 -22.29
CA GLU A 70 -12.43 15.79 -23.75
C GLU A 70 -13.23 14.71 -24.51
N SER A 71 -13.17 13.46 -24.04
CA SER A 71 -13.94 12.36 -24.62
C SER A 71 -15.46 12.56 -24.49
N ILE A 72 -15.94 13.07 -23.36
CA ILE A 72 -17.35 13.37 -23.13
C ILE A 72 -17.82 14.49 -24.05
N LEU A 73 -17.07 15.58 -24.15
CA LEU A 73 -17.40 16.71 -25.01
C LEU A 73 -17.48 16.28 -26.47
N SER A 74 -16.52 15.51 -26.98
CA SER A 74 -16.55 14.95 -28.33
C SER A 74 -17.80 14.08 -28.56
N SER A 75 -18.13 13.20 -27.63
CA SER A 75 -19.31 12.32 -27.74
C SER A 75 -20.64 13.08 -27.77
N ILE A 76 -20.76 14.21 -27.03
CA ILE A 76 -21.98 15.03 -27.02
C ILE A 76 -22.04 15.89 -28.32
N GLU A 77 -20.89 16.38 -28.79
CA GLU A 77 -20.78 17.16 -30.00
C GLU A 77 -21.16 16.34 -31.24
N GLU A 78 -20.67 15.10 -31.34
CA GLU A 78 -21.04 14.14 -32.40
C GLU A 78 -22.55 13.88 -32.47
N GLN A 79 -23.25 13.98 -31.33
CA GLN A 79 -24.71 13.87 -31.26
C GLN A 79 -25.43 15.19 -31.63
N GLY A 80 -24.70 16.28 -31.89
CA GLY A 80 -25.27 17.61 -32.17
C GLY A 80 -26.03 18.24 -31.00
N LYS A 81 -25.70 17.80 -29.75
CA LYS A 81 -26.42 18.23 -28.52
C LYS A 81 -25.58 19.08 -27.58
N LEU A 82 -24.34 19.46 -27.95
CA LEU A 82 -23.46 20.25 -27.12
C LEU A 82 -23.88 21.72 -27.16
N THR A 83 -24.43 22.22 -26.05
CA THR A 83 -24.74 23.65 -25.89
C THR A 83 -23.55 24.37 -25.25
N PRO A 84 -23.40 25.72 -25.47
CA PRO A 84 -22.33 26.50 -24.85
C PRO A 84 -22.33 26.42 -23.32
N GLU A 85 -23.53 26.40 -22.70
CA GLU A 85 -23.70 26.33 -21.26
C GLU A 85 -23.21 24.96 -20.73
N LEU A 86 -23.60 23.86 -21.39
CA LEU A 86 -23.18 22.49 -21.02
C LEU A 86 -21.68 22.32 -21.16
N LYS A 87 -21.11 22.82 -22.28
CA LYS A 87 -19.67 22.82 -22.52
C LYS A 87 -18.94 23.51 -21.39
N LYS A 88 -19.35 24.72 -21.04
CA LYS A 88 -18.76 25.49 -19.94
C LYS A 88 -18.85 24.76 -18.61
N ARG A 89 -20.01 24.18 -18.25
CA ARG A 89 -20.18 23.44 -17.01
C ARG A 89 -19.22 22.23 -16.93
N ILE A 90 -19.08 21.46 -18.01
CA ILE A 90 -18.15 20.31 -18.06
C ILE A 90 -16.69 20.79 -17.97
N GLU A 91 -16.34 21.89 -18.65
CA GLU A 91 -14.98 22.45 -18.62
C GLU A 91 -14.61 23.01 -17.24
N ASP A 92 -15.52 23.66 -16.54
CA ASP A 92 -15.28 24.29 -15.23
C ASP A 92 -15.28 23.30 -14.09
N SER A 93 -16.05 22.19 -14.18
CA SER A 93 -16.10 21.18 -13.12
C SER A 93 -14.86 20.29 -13.09
N TRP A 94 -14.40 19.98 -11.88
CA TRP A 94 -13.35 19.00 -11.57
C TRP A 94 -13.84 17.90 -10.64
N ASP A 95 -15.16 17.78 -10.50
CA ASP A 95 -15.80 16.67 -9.82
C ASP A 95 -16.23 15.62 -10.85
N SER A 96 -15.61 14.43 -10.76
CA SER A 96 -15.91 13.32 -11.67
C SER A 96 -17.39 12.90 -11.62
N THR A 97 -18.02 13.00 -10.45
CA THR A 97 -19.41 12.63 -10.24
C THR A 97 -20.33 13.61 -10.96
N GLU A 98 -20.10 14.91 -10.81
CA GLU A 98 -20.85 15.95 -11.53
C GLU A 98 -20.70 15.82 -13.05
N ILE A 99 -19.48 15.57 -13.52
CA ILE A 99 -19.19 15.41 -14.95
C ILE A 99 -19.93 14.19 -15.54
N GLU A 100 -19.93 13.05 -14.84
CA GLU A 100 -20.66 11.85 -15.29
C GLU A 100 -22.20 12.06 -15.24
N ASP A 101 -22.73 12.83 -14.29
CA ASP A 101 -24.14 13.18 -14.25
C ASP A 101 -24.54 14.09 -15.42
N LEU A 102 -23.72 15.09 -15.74
CA LEU A 102 -23.92 15.95 -16.90
C LEU A 102 -23.89 15.15 -18.22
N TYR A 103 -23.10 14.08 -18.26
CA TYR A 103 -23.01 13.19 -19.42
C TYR A 103 -24.14 12.17 -19.50
N LEU A 104 -24.76 11.82 -18.38
CA LEU A 104 -25.73 10.71 -18.28
C LEU A 104 -26.86 10.76 -19.31
N PRO A 105 -27.49 11.91 -19.63
CA PRO A 105 -28.54 12.02 -20.64
C PRO A 105 -28.05 11.72 -22.09
N TYR A 106 -26.74 11.89 -22.32
CA TYR A 106 -26.11 11.76 -23.66
C TYR A 106 -25.37 10.45 -23.84
N LYS A 107 -25.19 9.69 -22.74
CA LYS A 107 -24.48 8.42 -22.77
C LYS A 107 -25.20 7.40 -23.63
N PRO A 108 -24.56 6.73 -24.59
CA PRO A 108 -25.17 5.67 -25.39
C PRO A 108 -25.79 4.60 -24.49
N LYS A 109 -27.07 4.35 -24.66
CA LYS A 109 -27.84 3.41 -23.84
C LYS A 109 -28.19 2.17 -24.63
N ARG A 110 -28.35 1.03 -23.93
CA ARG A 110 -29.08 -0.13 -24.45
C ARG A 110 -30.55 0.23 -24.56
N ILE A 111 -31.34 -0.53 -25.32
CA ILE A 111 -32.77 -0.33 -25.46
C ILE A 111 -33.42 -0.34 -24.07
N THR A 112 -33.92 0.83 -23.64
CA THR A 112 -34.60 1.01 -22.35
C THR A 112 -36.12 0.91 -22.52
N LYS A 113 -36.85 0.70 -21.39
CA LYS A 113 -38.33 0.75 -21.43
C LYS A 113 -38.82 2.12 -21.92
N ALA A 114 -38.16 3.19 -21.53
CA ALA A 114 -38.46 4.55 -21.96
C ALA A 114 -38.23 4.71 -23.48
N GLU A 115 -37.16 4.13 -24.03
CA GLU A 115 -36.92 4.19 -25.47
C GLU A 115 -37.97 3.40 -26.26
N ILE A 116 -38.37 2.23 -25.76
CA ILE A 116 -39.50 1.48 -26.35
C ILE A 116 -40.77 2.32 -26.35
N ALA A 117 -41.04 3.00 -25.24
CA ALA A 117 -42.23 3.87 -25.13
C ALA A 117 -42.14 5.08 -26.07
N ARG A 118 -40.94 5.69 -26.27
CA ARG A 118 -40.73 6.76 -27.27
C ARG A 118 -41.00 6.28 -28.68
N LYS A 119 -40.53 5.07 -29.05
CA LYS A 119 -40.78 4.47 -30.36
C LYS A 119 -42.27 4.25 -30.60
N LYS A 120 -43.03 3.96 -29.56
CA LYS A 120 -44.52 3.89 -29.61
C LYS A 120 -45.19 5.26 -29.68
N GLY A 121 -44.46 6.37 -29.67
CA GLY A 121 -45.01 7.72 -29.77
C GLY A 121 -45.58 8.26 -28.47
N LEU A 122 -45.19 7.75 -27.30
CA LEU A 122 -45.76 8.11 -26.00
C LEU A 122 -45.06 9.30 -25.28
N GLU A 123 -44.00 9.87 -25.87
CA GLU A 123 -43.32 11.01 -25.27
C GLU A 123 -44.20 12.27 -25.11
N PRO A 124 -45.09 12.65 -26.07
CA PRO A 124 -46.00 13.77 -25.85
C PRO A 124 -46.97 13.53 -24.68
N LEU A 125 -47.43 12.28 -24.48
CA LEU A 125 -48.24 11.93 -23.33
C LEU A 125 -47.46 12.08 -22.01
N ALA A 126 -46.20 11.62 -21.99
CA ALA A 126 -45.32 11.79 -20.83
C ALA A 126 -45.15 13.28 -20.46
N ARG A 127 -45.00 14.16 -21.46
CA ARG A 127 -44.93 15.62 -21.26
C ARG A 127 -46.19 16.21 -20.66
N ILE A 128 -47.37 15.80 -21.19
CA ILE A 128 -48.67 16.21 -20.66
C ILE A 128 -48.82 15.79 -19.18
N VAL A 129 -48.52 14.54 -18.85
CA VAL A 129 -48.55 14.02 -17.47
C VAL A 129 -47.57 14.78 -16.58
N MET A 130 -46.37 15.06 -17.05
CA MET A 130 -45.32 15.76 -16.27
C MET A 130 -45.66 17.23 -15.99
N MET A 131 -46.45 17.89 -16.84
CA MET A 131 -46.95 19.27 -16.61
C MET A 131 -47.94 19.34 -15.44
N GLN A 132 -48.65 18.26 -15.12
CA GLN A 132 -49.57 18.11 -13.99
C GLN A 132 -50.70 19.15 -13.95
N ASN A 133 -51.12 19.64 -15.10
CA ASN A 133 -52.22 20.63 -15.22
C ASN A 133 -53.40 20.13 -16.07
N GLU A 134 -53.36 18.90 -16.57
CA GLU A 134 -54.47 18.29 -17.33
C GLU A 134 -55.59 17.85 -16.40
N ARG A 135 -56.80 18.23 -16.73
CA ARG A 135 -58.01 17.94 -15.93
C ARG A 135 -58.75 16.67 -16.36
N ASP A 136 -58.60 16.30 -17.65
CA ASP A 136 -59.24 15.12 -18.21
C ASP A 136 -58.14 14.20 -18.82
N LEU A 137 -57.45 13.54 -17.92
CA LEU A 137 -56.38 12.61 -18.33
C LEU A 137 -56.91 11.44 -19.17
N PRO A 138 -58.07 10.81 -18.86
CA PRO A 138 -58.62 9.73 -19.66
C PRO A 138 -58.87 10.11 -21.12
N ALA A 139 -59.46 11.28 -21.39
CA ALA A 139 -59.69 11.75 -22.76
C ALA A 139 -58.34 11.97 -23.52
N ARG A 140 -57.32 12.49 -22.83
CA ARG A 140 -55.98 12.67 -23.40
C ARG A 140 -55.30 11.36 -23.70
N VAL A 141 -55.37 10.38 -22.81
CA VAL A 141 -54.78 9.03 -22.97
C VAL A 141 -55.41 8.32 -24.17
N ALA A 142 -56.75 8.44 -24.35
CA ALA A 142 -57.48 7.80 -25.46
C ALA A 142 -56.87 8.16 -26.84
N ALA A 143 -56.35 9.37 -27.03
CA ALA A 143 -55.72 9.80 -28.27
C ALA A 143 -54.39 9.06 -28.60
N PHE A 144 -53.79 8.41 -27.58
CA PHE A 144 -52.53 7.63 -27.75
C PHE A 144 -52.76 6.13 -27.85
N ILE A 145 -54.00 5.63 -27.76
CA ILE A 145 -54.34 4.22 -27.98
C ILE A 145 -54.37 3.99 -29.48
N LYS A 146 -53.24 3.72 -30.07
CA LYS A 146 -53.08 3.46 -31.51
C LYS A 146 -51.81 2.63 -31.79
N GLY A 147 -51.79 1.96 -32.93
CA GLY A 147 -50.66 1.16 -33.36
C GLY A 147 -50.36 0.00 -32.38
N GLU A 148 -49.19 0.01 -31.79
CA GLU A 148 -48.78 -1.00 -30.80
C GLU A 148 -49.33 -0.79 -29.41
N VAL A 149 -49.97 0.36 -29.10
CA VAL A 149 -50.55 0.67 -27.78
C VAL A 149 -51.98 0.19 -27.73
N LYS A 150 -52.28 -0.83 -26.92
CA LYS A 150 -53.56 -1.56 -26.92
C LYS A 150 -54.62 -0.99 -26.00
N ASN A 151 -54.22 -0.33 -24.92
CA ASN A 151 -55.13 0.18 -23.91
C ASN A 151 -54.55 1.39 -23.15
N ALA A 152 -55.38 2.03 -22.34
CA ALA A 152 -55.01 3.23 -21.56
C ALA A 152 -53.86 2.96 -20.56
N GLU A 153 -53.87 1.80 -19.90
CA GLU A 153 -52.86 1.45 -18.93
C GLU A 153 -51.47 1.26 -19.61
N GLU A 154 -51.41 0.67 -20.80
CA GLU A 154 -50.17 0.54 -21.58
C GLU A 154 -49.65 1.94 -21.98
N ALA A 155 -50.55 2.85 -22.39
CA ALA A 155 -50.16 4.21 -22.72
C ALA A 155 -49.59 4.96 -21.47
N LEU A 156 -50.29 4.85 -20.35
CA LEU A 156 -49.83 5.46 -19.07
C LEU A 156 -48.53 4.82 -18.58
N GLN A 157 -48.41 3.50 -18.66
CA GLN A 157 -47.16 2.81 -18.28
C GLN A 157 -45.96 3.28 -19.13
N GLY A 158 -46.15 3.43 -20.44
CA GLY A 158 -45.10 3.99 -21.29
C GLY A 158 -44.74 5.44 -20.95
N ALA A 159 -45.77 6.26 -20.64
CA ALA A 159 -45.53 7.62 -20.16
C ALA A 159 -44.76 7.64 -18.83
N ARG A 160 -45.12 6.77 -17.88
CA ARG A 160 -44.43 6.62 -16.58
C ARG A 160 -42.99 6.17 -16.78
N ASP A 161 -42.73 5.22 -17.70
CA ASP A 161 -41.36 4.75 -18.00
C ASP A 161 -40.49 5.88 -18.52
N ILE A 162 -41.02 6.77 -19.37
CA ILE A 162 -40.28 7.96 -19.87
C ILE A 162 -40.04 8.96 -18.73
N ILE A 163 -41.07 9.25 -17.91
CA ILE A 163 -40.93 10.17 -16.78
C ILE A 163 -39.92 9.62 -15.77
N ALA A 164 -39.95 8.32 -15.49
CA ALA A 164 -38.97 7.68 -14.59
C ALA A 164 -37.54 7.85 -15.09
N GLU A 165 -37.31 7.79 -16.40
CA GLU A 165 -35.98 8.06 -16.99
C GLU A 165 -35.60 9.53 -16.83
N TRP A 166 -36.47 10.49 -17.10
CA TRP A 166 -36.23 11.91 -16.89
C TRP A 166 -35.89 12.25 -15.42
N VAL A 167 -36.58 11.64 -14.45
CA VAL A 167 -36.24 11.77 -13.03
C VAL A 167 -34.90 11.20 -12.70
N ASN A 168 -34.54 10.03 -13.27
CA ASN A 168 -33.21 9.43 -13.05
C ASN A 168 -32.06 10.25 -13.64
N GLU A 169 -32.30 10.95 -14.75
CA GLU A 169 -31.32 11.81 -15.43
C GLU A 169 -31.24 13.22 -14.84
N ASN A 170 -32.17 13.54 -13.94
CA ASN A 170 -32.19 14.86 -13.29
C ASN A 170 -31.11 14.91 -12.20
N GLU A 171 -30.17 15.86 -12.35
CA GLU A 171 -29.06 16.07 -11.42
C GLU A 171 -29.51 16.28 -9.96
N GLU A 172 -30.56 17.09 -9.79
CA GLU A 172 -31.08 17.38 -8.44
C GLU A 172 -31.72 16.14 -7.79
N ALA A 173 -32.41 15.30 -8.59
CA ALA A 173 -32.94 14.03 -8.10
C ALA A 173 -31.80 13.11 -7.62
N ARG A 174 -30.75 13.00 -8.42
CA ARG A 174 -29.54 12.23 -8.05
C ARG A 174 -28.91 12.77 -6.78
N ASN A 175 -28.77 14.09 -6.67
CA ASN A 175 -28.21 14.74 -5.47
C ASN A 175 -29.07 14.51 -4.22
N VAL A 176 -30.39 14.52 -4.33
CA VAL A 176 -31.29 14.16 -3.22
C VAL A 176 -31.03 12.74 -2.73
N VAL A 177 -30.89 11.80 -3.66
CA VAL A 177 -30.62 10.38 -3.32
C VAL A 177 -29.21 10.24 -2.73
N ARG A 178 -28.18 10.86 -3.33
CA ARG A 178 -26.80 10.84 -2.80
C ARG A 178 -26.71 11.40 -1.40
N ASN A 179 -27.36 12.53 -1.15
CA ASN A 179 -27.43 13.10 0.20
C ASN A 179 -28.08 12.16 1.21
N SER A 180 -29.08 11.40 0.78
CA SER A 180 -29.67 10.38 1.65
C SER A 180 -28.68 9.24 1.92
N PHE A 181 -27.98 8.75 0.90
CA PHE A 181 -26.96 7.73 1.08
C PHE A 181 -25.80 8.22 1.96
N SER A 182 -25.30 9.43 1.73
CA SER A 182 -24.16 9.97 2.50
C SER A 182 -24.43 10.11 4.00
N HIS A 183 -25.70 10.38 4.39
CA HIS A 183 -26.05 10.62 5.81
C HIS A 183 -26.66 9.40 6.50
N THR A 184 -27.45 8.61 5.79
CA THR A 184 -28.31 7.60 6.41
C THR A 184 -28.06 6.18 5.89
N ALA A 185 -27.13 5.98 4.94
CA ALA A 185 -26.92 4.66 4.38
C ALA A 185 -26.42 3.66 5.43
N VAL A 186 -27.06 2.50 5.42
CA VAL A 186 -26.71 1.33 6.23
C VAL A 186 -26.24 0.23 5.29
N ILE A 187 -25.10 -0.35 5.57
CA ILE A 187 -24.64 -1.58 4.93
C ILE A 187 -25.16 -2.77 5.73
N THR A 188 -25.76 -3.72 5.04
CA THR A 188 -26.28 -4.94 5.65
C THR A 188 -25.73 -6.15 4.93
N SER A 189 -25.53 -7.25 5.65
CA SER A 189 -25.22 -8.53 5.03
C SER A 189 -26.04 -9.66 5.61
N LYS A 190 -26.32 -10.66 4.79
CA LYS A 190 -26.97 -11.91 5.16
C LYS A 190 -26.28 -13.07 4.50
N VAL A 191 -26.19 -14.20 5.19
CA VAL A 191 -25.69 -15.43 4.60
C VAL A 191 -26.66 -15.91 3.50
N ILE A 192 -26.10 -16.42 2.40
CA ILE A 192 -26.88 -17.04 1.33
C ILE A 192 -27.34 -18.42 1.82
N LYS A 193 -28.64 -18.69 1.70
CA LYS A 193 -29.24 -19.97 2.15
C LYS A 193 -28.49 -21.18 1.61
N GLY A 194 -28.09 -22.06 2.52
CA GLY A 194 -27.31 -23.26 2.21
C GLY A 194 -25.80 -23.07 2.15
N LYS A 195 -25.30 -21.87 2.55
CA LYS A 195 -23.87 -21.56 2.60
C LYS A 195 -23.34 -21.38 4.05
N GLU A 196 -24.13 -21.75 5.05
CA GLU A 196 -23.83 -21.54 6.45
C GLU A 196 -22.55 -22.30 6.91
N GLU A 197 -22.41 -23.56 6.49
CA GLU A 197 -21.22 -24.37 6.85
C GLU A 197 -19.96 -23.92 6.11
N GLU A 198 -20.08 -23.70 4.78
CA GLU A 198 -18.96 -23.22 3.95
C GLU A 198 -18.50 -21.82 4.40
N GLY A 199 -19.45 -21.02 4.88
CA GLY A 199 -19.24 -19.63 5.33
C GLY A 199 -18.83 -19.48 6.78
N ALA A 200 -18.46 -20.51 7.54
CA ALA A 200 -18.19 -20.43 8.98
C ALA A 200 -17.19 -19.30 9.36
N LYS A 201 -16.23 -18.99 8.51
CA LYS A 201 -15.28 -17.89 8.71
C LYS A 201 -15.91 -16.49 8.67
N TYR A 202 -17.16 -16.38 8.15
CA TYR A 202 -17.95 -15.14 8.06
C TYR A 202 -19.11 -15.10 9.06
N LEU A 203 -19.11 -15.93 10.09
CA LEU A 203 -20.22 -16.05 11.04
C LEU A 203 -20.65 -14.70 11.63
N ASP A 204 -19.68 -13.82 11.95
CA ASP A 204 -19.92 -12.47 12.47
C ASP A 204 -20.68 -11.54 11.48
N TYR A 205 -20.77 -11.95 10.21
CA TYR A 205 -21.41 -11.20 9.12
C TYR A 205 -22.66 -11.89 8.54
N PHE A 206 -23.12 -12.98 9.12
CA PHE A 206 -24.31 -13.70 8.66
C PHE A 206 -25.59 -12.90 8.83
N GLU A 207 -25.65 -12.07 9.85
CA GLU A 207 -26.72 -11.11 10.09
C GLU A 207 -26.09 -9.83 10.63
N PHE A 208 -25.60 -8.99 9.72
CA PHE A 208 -24.82 -7.80 10.05
C PHE A 208 -25.51 -6.53 9.56
N SER A 209 -25.41 -5.46 10.35
CA SER A 209 -25.93 -4.13 10.00
C SER A 209 -25.10 -3.05 10.68
N GLU A 210 -24.57 -2.12 9.90
CA GLU A 210 -23.80 -0.98 10.39
C GLU A 210 -23.97 0.24 9.47
N THR A 211 -23.89 1.46 10.03
CA THR A 211 -23.91 2.69 9.24
C THR A 211 -22.68 2.76 8.32
N LEU A 212 -22.88 2.99 7.03
CA LEU A 212 -21.81 2.98 6.02
C LEU A 212 -20.65 3.94 6.35
N ASN A 213 -20.96 5.10 6.95
CA ASN A 213 -19.94 6.08 7.32
C ASN A 213 -19.10 5.69 8.54
N ARG A 214 -19.51 4.69 9.32
CA ARG A 214 -18.83 4.24 10.54
C ARG A 214 -18.13 2.90 10.38
N ILE A 215 -18.46 2.16 9.34
CA ILE A 215 -17.84 0.85 9.12
C ILE A 215 -16.33 0.99 8.91
N SER A 216 -15.58 0.17 9.61
CA SER A 216 -14.13 0.11 9.43
C SER A 216 -13.75 -0.60 8.13
N SER A 217 -12.63 -0.19 7.53
CA SER A 217 -12.17 -0.72 6.24
C SER A 217 -11.99 -2.23 6.24
N HIS A 218 -11.46 -2.83 7.32
CA HIS A 218 -11.29 -4.28 7.40
C HIS A 218 -12.62 -5.04 7.41
N ARG A 219 -13.67 -4.51 8.07
CA ARG A 219 -15.02 -5.12 8.03
C ARG A 219 -15.64 -5.02 6.66
N LEU A 220 -15.50 -3.85 6.01
CA LEU A 220 -15.99 -3.66 4.64
C LEU A 220 -15.30 -4.63 3.67
N LEU A 221 -13.98 -4.79 3.76
CA LEU A 221 -13.24 -5.74 2.93
C LEU A 221 -13.64 -7.20 3.21
N ALA A 222 -13.89 -7.56 4.47
CA ALA A 222 -14.40 -8.88 4.82
C ALA A 222 -15.79 -9.15 4.21
N LEU A 223 -16.72 -8.17 4.28
CA LEU A 223 -18.03 -8.27 3.66
C LEU A 223 -17.93 -8.45 2.14
N ARG A 224 -17.08 -7.64 1.47
CA ARG A 224 -16.89 -7.72 0.02
C ARG A 224 -16.22 -9.03 -0.41
N ARG A 225 -15.30 -9.56 0.38
CA ARG A 225 -14.73 -10.90 0.15
C ARG A 225 -15.82 -11.97 0.26
N GLY A 226 -16.64 -11.96 1.32
CA GLY A 226 -17.73 -12.91 1.49
C GLY A 226 -18.79 -12.84 0.38
N GLU A 227 -19.04 -11.63 -0.16
CA GLU A 227 -19.90 -11.42 -1.32
C GLU A 227 -19.29 -12.00 -2.60
N THR A 228 -18.00 -11.75 -2.84
CA THR A 228 -17.26 -12.28 -4.02
C THR A 228 -17.16 -13.81 -3.98
N GLU A 229 -16.99 -14.39 -2.80
CA GLU A 229 -16.99 -15.85 -2.61
C GLU A 229 -18.40 -16.48 -2.69
N GLY A 230 -19.45 -15.67 -2.85
CA GLY A 230 -20.83 -16.15 -2.94
C GLY A 230 -21.38 -16.71 -1.64
N ILE A 231 -20.87 -16.29 -0.51
CA ILE A 231 -21.31 -16.67 0.84
C ILE A 231 -22.30 -15.66 1.40
N LEU A 232 -22.00 -14.35 1.24
CA LEU A 232 -22.79 -13.26 1.75
C LEU A 232 -23.56 -12.54 0.64
N ARG A 233 -24.76 -12.05 0.96
CA ARG A 233 -25.45 -11.05 0.16
C ARG A 233 -25.32 -9.72 0.89
N VAL A 234 -24.63 -8.76 0.26
CA VAL A 234 -24.40 -7.42 0.82
C VAL A 234 -25.29 -6.41 0.12
N SER A 235 -25.89 -5.47 0.85
CA SER A 235 -26.64 -4.35 0.29
C SER A 235 -26.39 -3.07 1.07
N ILE A 236 -26.48 -1.94 0.36
CA ILE A 236 -26.34 -0.61 0.94
C ILE A 236 -27.65 0.13 0.66
N SER A 237 -28.32 0.60 1.69
CA SER A 237 -29.61 1.29 1.54
C SER A 237 -29.68 2.51 2.46
N PRO A 238 -30.17 3.65 1.93
CA PRO A 238 -30.46 4.82 2.75
C PRO A 238 -31.81 4.66 3.47
N ASP A 239 -32.19 5.65 4.26
CA ASP A 239 -33.61 5.81 4.66
C ASP A 239 -34.49 6.00 3.41
N THR A 240 -35.09 4.91 2.99
CA THR A 240 -35.87 4.82 1.74
C THR A 240 -37.11 5.72 1.80
N THR A 241 -37.81 5.76 2.94
CA THR A 241 -39.05 6.51 3.11
C THR A 241 -38.80 8.01 3.04
N GLY A 242 -37.84 8.51 3.85
CA GLY A 242 -37.50 9.93 3.84
C GLY A 242 -36.84 10.37 2.51
N CYS A 243 -36.18 9.49 1.80
CA CYS A 243 -35.66 9.78 0.47
C CYS A 243 -36.76 9.94 -0.58
N LEU A 244 -37.71 9.00 -0.62
CA LEU A 244 -38.84 9.05 -1.53
C LEU A 244 -39.73 10.28 -1.27
N ASP A 245 -39.97 10.63 -0.02
CA ASP A 245 -40.74 11.83 0.35
C ASP A 245 -40.09 13.11 -0.18
N ARG A 246 -38.76 13.22 -0.07
CA ARG A 246 -38.00 14.36 -0.63
C ARG A 246 -38.08 14.42 -2.16
N LEU A 247 -37.98 13.27 -2.84
CA LEU A 247 -38.15 13.21 -4.29
C LEU A 247 -39.56 13.59 -4.72
N LYS A 248 -40.60 13.05 -4.07
CA LYS A 248 -42.00 13.37 -4.37
C LYS A 248 -42.29 14.87 -4.17
N ARG A 249 -41.86 15.49 -3.07
CA ARG A 249 -41.99 16.93 -2.85
C ARG A 249 -41.43 17.79 -3.97
N ARG A 250 -40.39 17.28 -4.67
CA ARG A 250 -39.80 18.02 -5.77
C ARG A 250 -40.55 17.86 -7.09
N PHE A 251 -41.01 16.67 -7.40
CA PHE A 251 -41.58 16.36 -8.71
C PHE A 251 -43.10 16.38 -8.74
N VAL A 252 -43.79 16.12 -7.63
CA VAL A 252 -45.26 16.11 -7.53
C VAL A 252 -45.73 17.47 -7.09
N LYS A 253 -46.36 18.23 -8.01
CA LYS A 253 -46.70 19.65 -7.80
C LYS A 253 -48.18 19.90 -7.47
N GLY A 254 -49.05 18.91 -7.65
CA GLY A 254 -50.51 19.09 -7.51
C GLY A 254 -51.22 17.92 -6.85
N ARG A 255 -52.52 17.98 -6.91
CA ARG A 255 -53.42 16.89 -6.49
C ARG A 255 -54.36 16.58 -7.67
N GLY A 256 -54.24 15.40 -8.23
CA GLY A 256 -55.06 14.98 -9.37
C GLY A 256 -54.40 13.81 -10.10
N GLU A 257 -55.13 13.22 -11.04
CA GLU A 257 -54.72 11.99 -11.74
C GLU A 257 -53.31 12.10 -12.38
N THR A 258 -52.99 13.24 -12.99
CA THR A 258 -51.63 13.46 -13.56
C THR A 258 -50.55 13.50 -12.50
N SER A 259 -50.80 14.09 -11.35
CA SER A 259 -49.85 14.11 -10.22
C SER A 259 -49.68 12.73 -9.61
N ASP A 260 -50.74 11.89 -9.57
CA ASP A 260 -50.65 10.51 -9.13
C ASP A 260 -49.76 9.68 -10.07
N GLN A 261 -49.93 9.88 -11.39
CA GLN A 261 -49.07 9.22 -12.39
C GLN A 261 -47.59 9.61 -12.25
N VAL A 262 -47.31 10.90 -11.98
CA VAL A 262 -45.94 11.36 -11.69
C VAL A 262 -45.41 10.76 -10.40
N SER A 263 -46.22 10.67 -9.35
CA SER A 263 -45.85 10.02 -8.09
C SER A 263 -45.46 8.55 -8.29
N ILE A 264 -46.25 7.81 -9.07
CA ILE A 264 -45.94 6.40 -9.43
C ILE A 264 -44.63 6.33 -10.24
N ALA A 265 -44.42 7.23 -11.19
CA ALA A 265 -43.19 7.29 -11.99
C ALA A 265 -41.95 7.60 -11.15
N VAL A 266 -42.07 8.48 -10.15
CA VAL A 266 -40.99 8.79 -9.18
C VAL A 266 -40.65 7.58 -8.32
N ASP A 267 -41.67 6.83 -7.84
CA ASP A 267 -41.48 5.58 -7.10
C ASP A 267 -40.74 4.54 -7.93
N ASP A 268 -41.14 4.36 -9.21
CA ASP A 268 -40.48 3.44 -10.13
C ASP A 268 -39.03 3.89 -10.45
N SER A 269 -38.85 5.19 -10.73
CA SER A 269 -37.54 5.76 -10.98
C SER A 269 -36.60 5.51 -9.80
N PHE A 270 -37.06 5.74 -8.58
CA PHE A 270 -36.26 5.50 -7.38
C PHE A 270 -35.92 4.03 -7.22
N LYS A 271 -36.89 3.13 -7.28
CA LYS A 271 -36.68 1.69 -7.03
C LYS A 271 -35.84 1.01 -8.11
N ARG A 272 -36.08 1.35 -9.37
CA ARG A 272 -35.50 0.64 -10.51
C ARG A 272 -34.25 1.28 -11.08
N LEU A 273 -34.09 2.60 -10.97
CA LEU A 273 -33.02 3.36 -11.63
C LEU A 273 -32.11 4.05 -10.63
N LEU A 274 -32.63 5.01 -9.85
CA LEU A 274 -31.82 5.86 -8.97
C LEU A 274 -31.13 5.08 -7.85
N LYS A 275 -31.91 4.33 -7.05
CA LYS A 275 -31.37 3.60 -5.90
C LYS A 275 -30.28 2.60 -6.31
N PRO A 276 -30.48 1.70 -7.30
CA PRO A 276 -29.44 0.76 -7.70
C PRO A 276 -28.19 1.45 -8.27
N SER A 277 -28.37 2.54 -9.03
CA SER A 277 -27.26 3.33 -9.58
C SER A 277 -26.42 3.97 -8.47
N ILE A 278 -27.06 4.65 -7.51
CA ILE A 278 -26.38 5.32 -6.40
C ILE A 278 -25.85 4.30 -5.39
N GLU A 279 -26.54 3.17 -5.16
CA GLU A 279 -26.02 2.06 -4.34
C GLU A 279 -24.69 1.56 -4.89
N THR A 280 -24.59 1.35 -6.21
CA THR A 280 -23.34 0.95 -6.87
C THR A 280 -22.25 2.03 -6.74
N GLU A 281 -22.62 3.31 -6.86
CA GLU A 281 -21.71 4.44 -6.66
C GLU A 281 -21.13 4.41 -5.25
N PHE A 282 -21.96 4.30 -4.21
CA PHE A 282 -21.52 4.25 -2.80
C PHE A 282 -20.78 2.96 -2.46
N ALA A 283 -21.14 1.84 -3.09
CA ALA A 283 -20.40 0.59 -2.98
C ALA A 283 -18.96 0.75 -3.48
N ASN A 284 -18.78 1.38 -4.64
CA ASN A 284 -17.46 1.63 -5.22
C ASN A 284 -16.67 2.67 -4.43
N LEU A 285 -17.30 3.78 -4.01
CA LEU A 285 -16.64 4.81 -3.20
C LEU A 285 -16.16 4.27 -1.85
N SER A 286 -17.01 3.53 -1.15
CA SER A 286 -16.65 2.93 0.14
C SER A 286 -15.55 1.89 -0.02
N LYS A 287 -15.60 1.08 -1.08
CA LYS A 287 -14.55 0.11 -1.41
C LYS A 287 -13.21 0.79 -1.72
N ALA A 288 -13.22 1.83 -2.56
CA ALA A 288 -12.00 2.58 -2.90
C ALA A 288 -11.36 3.20 -1.66
N LYS A 289 -12.15 3.78 -0.74
CA LYS A 289 -11.66 4.30 0.54
C LYS A 289 -11.06 3.19 1.41
N ALA A 290 -11.71 2.04 1.50
CA ALA A 290 -11.20 0.91 2.27
C ALA A 290 -9.91 0.35 1.68
N ASP A 291 -9.80 0.30 0.36
CA ASP A 291 -8.60 -0.12 -0.35
C ASP A 291 -7.42 0.83 -0.06
N GLU A 292 -7.65 2.13 -0.14
CA GLU A 292 -6.62 3.15 0.14
C GLU A 292 -6.09 3.03 1.58
N GLU A 293 -6.98 2.88 2.58
CA GLU A 293 -6.58 2.68 3.97
C GLU A 293 -5.80 1.37 4.17
N ALA A 294 -6.24 0.28 3.56
CA ALA A 294 -5.56 -1.01 3.66
C ALA A 294 -4.18 -0.96 2.98
N ILE A 295 -4.08 -0.41 1.77
CA ILE A 295 -2.82 -0.25 1.04
C ILE A 295 -1.84 0.61 1.85
N ARG A 296 -2.30 1.67 2.50
CA ARG A 296 -1.47 2.49 3.39
C ARG A 296 -0.87 1.69 4.56
N VAL A 297 -1.64 0.78 5.15
CA VAL A 297 -1.11 -0.13 6.19
C VAL A 297 -0.11 -1.11 5.59
N PHE A 298 -0.40 -1.67 4.42
CA PHE A 298 0.48 -2.63 3.76
C PHE A 298 1.83 -2.01 3.37
N THR A 299 1.83 -0.77 2.88
CA THR A 299 3.08 -0.05 2.58
C THR A 299 3.91 0.24 3.83
N LYS A 300 3.27 0.58 4.95
CA LYS A 300 3.95 0.74 6.24
C LYS A 300 4.58 -0.57 6.71
N ASN A 301 3.83 -1.67 6.64
CA ASN A 301 4.32 -2.99 7.00
C ASN A 301 5.49 -3.42 6.11
N LEU A 302 5.38 -3.23 4.79
CA LEU A 302 6.47 -3.51 3.85
C LEU A 302 7.71 -2.68 4.17
N ARG A 303 7.54 -1.37 4.42
CA ARG A 303 8.64 -0.48 4.78
C ARG A 303 9.39 -0.98 6.02
N GLN A 304 8.67 -1.42 7.05
CA GLN A 304 9.27 -1.95 8.27
C GLN A 304 10.04 -3.25 8.01
N LEU A 305 9.51 -4.15 7.17
CA LEU A 305 10.20 -5.37 6.76
C LEU A 305 11.50 -5.08 5.99
N LEU A 306 11.45 -4.16 5.03
CA LEU A 306 12.61 -3.78 4.22
C LEU A 306 13.69 -3.07 5.04
N LEU A 307 13.29 -2.25 6.01
CA LEU A 307 14.19 -1.51 6.88
C LEU A 307 14.51 -2.24 8.19
N ALA A 308 14.20 -3.53 8.30
CA ALA A 308 14.56 -4.33 9.46
C ALA A 308 16.10 -4.37 9.63
N PRO A 309 16.59 -4.44 10.89
CA PRO A 309 18.01 -4.40 11.19
C PRO A 309 18.80 -5.52 10.49
N PRO A 310 19.86 -5.22 9.72
CA PRO A 310 20.70 -6.23 9.14
C PRO A 310 21.75 -6.74 10.14
N LEU A 311 22.08 -8.03 10.05
CA LEU A 311 23.24 -8.60 10.78
C LEU A 311 24.58 -8.12 10.17
N GLY A 312 24.55 -7.77 8.88
CA GLY A 312 25.74 -7.40 8.11
C GLY A 312 26.53 -8.60 7.59
N GLN A 313 27.80 -8.37 7.24
CA GLN A 313 28.68 -9.36 6.63
C GLN A 313 29.20 -10.35 7.67
N LYS A 314 28.39 -11.38 7.96
CA LYS A 314 28.69 -12.48 8.87
C LYS A 314 28.50 -13.81 8.16
N ARG A 315 29.17 -14.86 8.65
CA ARG A 315 28.94 -16.23 8.18
C ARG A 315 27.69 -16.80 8.85
N VAL A 316 26.72 -17.21 8.05
CA VAL A 316 25.39 -17.57 8.51
C VAL A 316 25.06 -19.01 8.14
N LEU A 317 24.52 -19.76 9.11
CA LEU A 317 23.83 -21.03 8.87
C LEU A 317 22.34 -20.73 8.68
N GLY A 318 21.84 -20.83 7.46
CA GLY A 318 20.40 -20.75 7.16
C GLY A 318 19.71 -22.09 7.41
N VAL A 319 18.58 -22.06 8.11
CA VAL A 319 17.79 -23.24 8.43
C VAL A 319 16.36 -23.02 7.96
N ASP A 320 15.90 -23.90 7.05
CA ASP A 320 14.49 -23.98 6.65
C ASP A 320 13.87 -25.17 7.37
N PRO A 321 13.01 -24.93 8.40
CA PRO A 321 12.47 -25.97 9.25
C PRO A 321 11.45 -26.87 8.54
N GLY A 322 11.40 -28.14 8.89
CA GLY A 322 10.38 -29.05 8.36
C GLY A 322 10.33 -30.38 9.11
N TYR A 323 9.10 -30.90 9.30
CA TYR A 323 8.90 -32.19 9.96
C TYR A 323 9.24 -33.38 9.05
N ARG A 324 8.48 -33.61 8.00
CA ARG A 324 8.62 -34.78 7.12
C ARG A 324 9.81 -34.73 6.20
N THR A 325 10.08 -33.58 5.61
CA THR A 325 11.17 -33.36 4.67
C THR A 325 12.52 -33.09 5.35
N GLY A 326 12.54 -32.99 6.68
CA GLY A 326 13.68 -32.58 7.49
C GLY A 326 13.97 -31.08 7.41
N CYS A 327 14.87 -30.61 8.28
CA CYS A 327 15.34 -29.23 8.24
C CYS A 327 16.45 -29.10 7.22
N LYS A 328 16.33 -28.15 6.28
CA LYS A 328 17.37 -27.86 5.27
C LYS A 328 18.36 -26.86 5.85
N LEU A 329 19.65 -27.22 5.79
CA LEU A 329 20.76 -26.40 6.28
C LEU A 329 21.55 -25.87 5.11
N VAL A 330 21.93 -24.61 5.16
CA VAL A 330 22.87 -23.98 4.20
C VAL A 330 23.91 -23.16 4.95
N CYS A 331 25.19 -23.36 4.66
CA CYS A 331 26.27 -22.54 5.18
C CYS A 331 26.58 -21.44 4.18
N LEU A 332 26.50 -20.18 4.59
CA LEU A 332 26.77 -19.00 3.79
C LEU A 332 28.04 -18.31 4.29
N ASP A 333 28.85 -17.81 3.36
CA ASP A 333 29.98 -16.94 3.69
C ASP A 333 29.51 -15.51 4.05
N ALA A 334 30.44 -14.61 4.36
CA ALA A 334 30.16 -13.23 4.72
C ALA A 334 29.55 -12.40 3.57
N GLN A 335 29.62 -12.86 2.35
CA GLN A 335 29.02 -12.26 1.15
C GLN A 335 27.68 -12.90 0.77
N GLY A 336 27.25 -13.94 1.51
CA GLY A 336 26.03 -14.69 1.25
C GLY A 336 26.14 -15.73 0.13
N ALA A 337 27.38 -16.12 -0.25
CA ALA A 337 27.59 -17.21 -1.18
C ALA A 337 27.41 -18.56 -0.47
N LEU A 338 26.81 -19.52 -1.17
CA LEU A 338 26.55 -20.86 -0.64
C LEU A 338 27.85 -21.68 -0.61
N LEU A 339 28.27 -22.09 0.58
CA LEU A 339 29.45 -22.93 0.81
C LEU A 339 29.12 -24.41 0.92
N HIS A 340 28.00 -24.74 1.58
CA HIS A 340 27.55 -26.11 1.82
C HIS A 340 26.05 -26.18 2.05
N ASN A 341 25.44 -27.30 1.72
CA ASN A 341 24.05 -27.59 2.05
C ASN A 341 23.86 -29.04 2.50
N GLU A 342 22.94 -29.28 3.43
CA GLU A 342 22.61 -30.61 3.95
C GLU A 342 21.21 -30.61 4.57
N ALA A 343 20.62 -31.79 4.75
CA ALA A 343 19.35 -31.98 5.46
C ALA A 343 19.59 -32.74 6.75
N ILE A 344 18.92 -32.33 7.84
CA ILE A 344 18.89 -33.04 9.13
C ILE A 344 17.45 -33.34 9.55
N TYR A 345 17.29 -34.35 10.43
CA TYR A 345 15.98 -34.85 10.82
C TYR A 345 15.81 -34.87 12.36
N PRO A 346 15.83 -33.70 13.04
CA PRO A 346 15.74 -33.66 14.51
C PRO A 346 14.34 -33.90 15.03
N HIS A 347 13.30 -33.82 14.19
CA HIS A 347 11.90 -33.90 14.54
C HIS A 347 11.24 -35.23 14.16
N PRO A 348 10.07 -35.60 14.75
CA PRO A 348 9.29 -36.74 14.27
C PRO A 348 8.89 -36.59 12.79
N PRO A 349 8.80 -37.71 12.03
CA PRO A 349 8.84 -39.11 12.47
C PRO A 349 10.26 -39.65 12.68
N GLN A 350 11.32 -39.09 12.08
CA GLN A 350 12.68 -39.64 12.13
C GLN A 350 13.33 -39.48 13.50
N ASN A 351 13.18 -38.31 14.13
CA ASN A 351 13.65 -37.94 15.47
C ASN A 351 15.14 -38.27 15.78
N GLU A 352 16.03 -37.98 14.79
CA GLU A 352 17.48 -38.25 14.88
C GLU A 352 18.22 -37.10 15.62
N LYS A 353 17.77 -36.70 16.82
CA LYS A 353 18.26 -35.51 17.53
C LYS A 353 19.77 -35.48 17.75
N SER A 354 20.34 -36.60 18.26
CA SER A 354 21.79 -36.65 18.57
C SER A 354 22.66 -36.53 17.31
N LYS A 355 22.29 -37.21 16.22
CA LYS A 355 22.99 -37.15 14.94
C LYS A 355 22.88 -35.75 14.30
N ALA A 356 21.68 -35.17 14.34
CA ALA A 356 21.42 -33.83 13.86
C ALA A 356 22.22 -32.77 14.65
N ALA A 357 22.27 -32.88 15.98
CA ALA A 357 23.05 -31.96 16.84
C ALA A 357 24.55 -32.03 16.55
N ALA A 358 25.12 -33.26 16.46
CA ALA A 358 26.54 -33.43 16.10
C ALA A 358 26.85 -32.82 14.72
N LYS A 359 25.96 -32.97 13.74
CA LYS A 359 26.12 -32.42 12.39
C LYS A 359 26.09 -30.88 12.40
N VAL A 360 25.12 -30.26 13.09
CA VAL A 360 25.04 -28.79 13.21
C VAL A 360 26.30 -28.24 13.89
N ALA A 361 26.76 -28.86 15.00
CA ALA A 361 27.98 -28.45 15.70
C ALA A 361 29.21 -28.54 14.77
N GLN A 362 29.31 -29.64 13.99
CA GLN A 362 30.38 -29.82 13.00
C GLN A 362 30.35 -28.71 11.93
N LEU A 363 29.19 -28.39 11.36
CA LEU A 363 29.04 -27.33 10.34
C LEU A 363 29.43 -25.97 10.90
N VAL A 364 29.00 -25.65 12.11
CA VAL A 364 29.34 -24.40 12.82
C VAL A 364 30.84 -24.25 12.97
N ALA A 365 31.54 -25.31 13.39
CA ALA A 365 33.00 -25.32 13.55
C ALA A 365 33.71 -25.21 12.16
N THR A 366 33.34 -26.07 11.21
CA THR A 366 34.01 -26.18 9.90
C THR A 366 33.92 -24.88 9.11
N TYR A 367 32.74 -24.27 9.06
CA TYR A 367 32.51 -23.06 8.26
C TYR A 367 32.63 -21.78 9.11
N ALA A 368 33.05 -21.88 10.36
CA ALA A 368 33.23 -20.77 11.29
C ALA A 368 31.97 -19.86 11.37
N ILE A 369 30.79 -20.46 11.52
CA ILE A 369 29.50 -19.77 11.54
C ILE A 369 29.40 -18.81 12.74
N ASP A 370 28.97 -17.57 12.50
CA ASP A 370 28.77 -16.52 13.50
C ASP A 370 27.32 -16.45 14.00
N ALA A 371 26.35 -16.77 13.13
CA ALA A 371 24.95 -16.72 13.43
C ALA A 371 24.14 -17.81 12.71
N ILE A 372 23.01 -18.20 13.30
CA ILE A 372 22.05 -19.15 12.73
C ILE A 372 20.73 -18.43 12.48
N ALA A 373 20.24 -18.50 11.24
CA ALA A 373 18.95 -17.96 10.81
C ALA A 373 17.94 -19.09 10.65
N ILE A 374 16.86 -19.09 11.42
CA ILE A 374 15.81 -20.11 11.38
C ILE A 374 14.55 -19.48 10.77
N GLY A 375 13.98 -20.06 9.72
CA GLY A 375 12.71 -19.62 9.15
C GLY A 375 11.56 -19.74 10.16
N ASN A 376 10.61 -18.80 10.15
CA ASN A 376 9.51 -18.76 11.12
C ASN A 376 8.27 -19.58 10.71
N GLY A 377 8.40 -20.51 9.77
CA GLY A 377 7.31 -21.37 9.32
C GLY A 377 7.08 -22.62 10.17
N THR A 378 6.65 -23.69 9.51
CA THR A 378 6.34 -24.96 10.16
C THR A 378 7.56 -25.53 10.89
N ALA A 379 7.38 -26.03 12.13
CA ALA A 379 8.44 -26.58 13.00
C ALA A 379 9.53 -25.56 13.44
N SER A 380 9.29 -24.26 13.26
CA SER A 380 10.28 -23.21 13.61
C SER A 380 10.68 -23.26 15.09
N ARG A 381 9.72 -23.37 16.00
CA ARG A 381 9.95 -23.34 17.45
C ARG A 381 10.70 -24.55 17.93
N GLU A 382 10.29 -25.73 17.48
CA GLU A 382 10.96 -26.98 17.80
C GLU A 382 12.40 -26.97 17.29
N THR A 383 12.61 -26.37 16.12
CA THR A 383 13.94 -26.22 15.53
C THR A 383 14.77 -25.19 16.30
N GLU A 384 14.19 -24.06 16.71
CA GLU A 384 14.85 -23.06 17.55
C GLU A 384 15.30 -23.66 18.89
N GLN A 385 14.40 -24.36 19.60
CA GLN A 385 14.74 -25.05 20.84
C GLN A 385 15.83 -26.12 20.65
N PHE A 386 15.73 -26.87 19.57
CA PHE A 386 16.75 -27.87 19.22
C PHE A 386 18.12 -27.22 18.99
N ILE A 387 18.20 -26.19 18.17
CA ILE A 387 19.45 -25.47 17.81
C ILE A 387 20.05 -24.77 19.03
N THR A 388 19.23 -24.11 19.85
CA THR A 388 19.69 -23.38 21.05
C THR A 388 20.25 -24.29 22.12
N ASN A 389 19.78 -25.56 22.21
CA ASN A 389 20.27 -26.54 23.17
C ASN A 389 21.58 -27.24 22.75
N ILE A 390 22.09 -26.99 21.52
CA ILE A 390 23.35 -27.57 21.09
C ILE A 390 24.53 -26.79 21.71
N ARG A 391 25.52 -27.51 22.16
CA ARG A 391 26.78 -26.91 22.63
C ARG A 391 27.70 -26.67 21.46
N TYR A 392 28.08 -25.43 21.28
CA TYR A 392 29.02 -25.00 20.23
C TYR A 392 30.41 -24.72 20.84
N ASP A 393 31.44 -24.88 20.03
CA ASP A 393 32.84 -24.55 20.38
C ASP A 393 33.11 -23.04 20.37
N ARG A 394 32.18 -22.25 19.84
CA ARG A 394 32.25 -20.79 19.71
C ARG A 394 30.93 -20.13 20.06
N LYS A 395 30.93 -18.82 20.26
CA LYS A 395 29.71 -18.04 20.50
C LYS A 395 28.95 -17.90 19.17
N VAL A 396 27.74 -18.44 19.12
CA VAL A 396 26.84 -18.39 17.97
C VAL A 396 25.53 -17.71 18.41
N GLN A 397 25.06 -16.75 17.62
CA GLN A 397 23.78 -16.10 17.84
C GLN A 397 22.69 -16.79 17.03
N VAL A 398 21.51 -17.02 17.62
CA VAL A 398 20.38 -17.67 16.94
C VAL A 398 19.27 -16.65 16.75
N PHE A 399 18.72 -16.59 15.52
CA PHE A 399 17.67 -15.67 15.14
C PHE A 399 16.57 -16.39 14.41
N VAL A 400 15.32 -16.03 14.69
CA VAL A 400 14.15 -16.43 13.91
C VAL A 400 13.90 -15.35 12.86
N VAL A 401 13.79 -15.74 11.60
CA VAL A 401 13.69 -14.85 10.44
C VAL A 401 12.38 -15.11 9.70
N SER A 402 11.70 -14.06 9.28
CA SER A 402 10.49 -14.19 8.46
C SER A 402 10.80 -14.87 7.11
N GLU A 403 10.07 -15.94 6.80
CA GLU A 403 10.16 -16.65 5.52
C GLU A 403 9.11 -16.20 4.49
N ASN A 404 8.34 -15.15 4.78
CA ASN A 404 7.31 -14.63 3.88
C ASN A 404 7.88 -14.40 2.47
N GLY A 405 7.27 -15.02 1.45
CA GLY A 405 7.73 -14.96 0.06
C GLY A 405 9.00 -15.77 -0.26
N ALA A 406 9.61 -16.51 0.69
CA ALA A 406 10.79 -17.33 0.41
C ALA A 406 10.48 -18.47 -0.59
N SER A 407 9.30 -19.06 -0.51
CA SER A 407 8.81 -20.05 -1.48
C SER A 407 8.62 -19.45 -2.89
N ILE A 408 8.17 -18.19 -2.98
CA ILE A 408 8.04 -17.47 -4.26
C ILE A 408 9.43 -17.20 -4.85
N TYR A 409 10.37 -16.71 -4.03
CA TYR A 409 11.76 -16.52 -4.46
C TYR A 409 12.37 -17.84 -4.97
N SER A 410 12.28 -18.92 -4.19
CA SER A 410 12.93 -20.20 -4.51
C SER A 410 12.44 -20.79 -5.85
N ALA A 411 11.17 -20.55 -6.23
CA ALA A 411 10.59 -20.95 -7.50
C ALA A 411 10.81 -19.92 -8.63
N SER A 412 11.31 -18.73 -8.34
CA SER A 412 11.49 -17.64 -9.31
C SER A 412 12.59 -17.93 -10.34
N LYS A 413 12.56 -17.18 -11.47
CA LYS A 413 13.64 -17.18 -12.44
C LYS A 413 14.94 -16.70 -11.79
N ILE A 414 14.88 -15.68 -10.93
CA ILE A 414 16.04 -15.09 -10.24
C ILE A 414 16.78 -16.15 -9.43
N ALA A 415 16.04 -16.93 -8.63
CA ALA A 415 16.66 -17.98 -7.82
C ALA A 415 17.24 -19.13 -8.67
N ARG A 416 16.59 -19.44 -9.81
CA ARG A 416 17.14 -20.43 -10.77
C ARG A 416 18.43 -19.94 -11.44
N ASP A 417 18.50 -18.67 -11.79
CA ASP A 417 19.68 -18.07 -12.39
C ASP A 417 20.84 -17.96 -11.37
N GLU A 418 20.55 -17.66 -10.09
CA GLU A 418 21.54 -17.61 -9.00
C GLU A 418 22.04 -19.00 -8.58
N PHE A 419 21.16 -20.00 -8.58
CA PHE A 419 21.44 -21.36 -8.11
C PHE A 419 20.86 -22.42 -9.04
N PRO A 420 21.39 -22.56 -10.28
CA PRO A 420 20.83 -23.46 -11.29
C PRO A 420 20.87 -24.93 -10.88
N GLU A 421 21.90 -25.36 -10.14
CA GLU A 421 22.13 -26.75 -9.76
C GLU A 421 21.42 -27.19 -8.47
N TYR A 422 20.76 -26.25 -7.76
CA TYR A 422 20.10 -26.53 -6.47
C TYR A 422 18.58 -26.51 -6.60
N ASP A 423 17.92 -27.31 -5.79
CA ASP A 423 16.45 -27.36 -5.76
C ASP A 423 15.80 -26.18 -5.01
N VAL A 424 14.48 -26.11 -5.03
CA VAL A 424 13.70 -25.04 -4.41
C VAL A 424 13.89 -24.98 -2.88
N THR A 425 14.21 -26.11 -2.22
CA THR A 425 14.34 -26.13 -0.76
C THR A 425 15.66 -25.52 -0.32
N VAL A 426 16.74 -25.78 -1.06
CA VAL A 426 18.06 -25.17 -0.81
C VAL A 426 18.00 -23.67 -1.10
N ARG A 427 17.37 -23.26 -2.21
CA ARG A 427 17.17 -21.83 -2.54
C ARG A 427 16.38 -21.10 -1.48
N GLY A 428 15.35 -21.75 -0.89
CA GLY A 428 14.58 -21.23 0.22
C GLY A 428 15.43 -21.00 1.46
N ALA A 429 16.22 -21.99 1.86
CA ALA A 429 17.13 -21.89 3.02
C ALA A 429 18.21 -20.80 2.82
N VAL A 430 18.75 -20.64 1.59
CA VAL A 430 19.68 -19.55 1.26
C VAL A 430 19.01 -18.19 1.44
N SER A 431 17.75 -18.03 0.98
CA SER A 431 17.02 -16.78 1.15
C SER A 431 16.81 -16.45 2.63
N ILE A 432 16.46 -17.44 3.46
CA ILE A 432 16.33 -17.25 4.92
C ILE A 432 17.64 -16.75 5.53
N GLY A 433 18.77 -17.37 5.21
CA GLY A 433 20.07 -16.93 5.69
C GLY A 433 20.45 -15.52 5.23
N ARG A 434 20.25 -15.20 3.95
CA ARG A 434 20.53 -13.87 3.38
C ARG A 434 19.66 -12.77 3.93
N ARG A 435 18.40 -13.07 4.29
CA ARG A 435 17.51 -12.09 4.96
C ARG A 435 18.00 -11.67 6.32
N LEU A 436 18.67 -12.56 7.06
CA LEU A 436 19.33 -12.18 8.30
C LEU A 436 20.52 -11.24 8.03
N MET A 437 21.26 -11.50 6.97
CA MET A 437 22.43 -10.67 6.60
C MET A 437 21.98 -9.27 6.16
N ASP A 438 21.05 -9.18 5.22
CA ASP A 438 20.43 -7.92 4.76
C ASP A 438 19.01 -8.16 4.22
N PRO A 439 17.97 -7.83 4.99
CA PRO A 439 16.57 -7.99 4.58
C PRO A 439 16.24 -7.24 3.29
N LEU A 440 16.70 -5.99 3.16
CA LEU A 440 16.43 -5.16 1.99
C LEU A 440 17.01 -5.79 0.71
N ALA A 441 18.29 -6.16 0.74
CA ALA A 441 18.99 -6.71 -0.42
C ALA A 441 18.38 -8.03 -0.92
N GLU A 442 17.78 -8.82 -0.04
CA GLU A 442 17.15 -10.08 -0.40
C GLU A 442 15.68 -9.90 -0.82
N LEU A 443 14.89 -9.10 -0.07
CA LEU A 443 13.46 -8.93 -0.33
C LEU A 443 13.16 -8.20 -1.64
N VAL A 444 14.05 -7.33 -2.13
CA VAL A 444 13.89 -6.66 -3.45
C VAL A 444 13.91 -7.62 -4.64
N LYS A 445 14.36 -8.87 -4.46
CA LYS A 445 14.32 -9.92 -5.49
C LYS A 445 12.93 -10.53 -5.68
N ILE A 446 12.01 -10.26 -4.76
CA ILE A 446 10.65 -10.79 -4.75
C ILE A 446 9.70 -9.69 -5.22
N ASP A 447 8.69 -10.03 -6.03
CA ASP A 447 7.61 -9.08 -6.31
C ASP A 447 7.00 -8.63 -4.97
N PRO A 448 6.96 -7.33 -4.66
CA PRO A 448 6.43 -6.83 -3.39
C PRO A 448 5.02 -7.32 -3.06
N LYS A 449 4.20 -7.59 -4.06
CA LYS A 449 2.86 -8.20 -3.90
C LYS A 449 2.91 -9.64 -3.37
N SER A 450 4.03 -10.31 -3.51
CA SER A 450 4.23 -11.68 -3.01
C SER A 450 4.75 -11.72 -1.58
N ILE A 451 5.11 -10.56 -1.00
CA ILE A 451 5.46 -10.43 0.40
C ILE A 451 4.15 -10.27 1.19
N GLY A 452 3.90 -11.16 2.16
CA GLY A 452 2.71 -11.09 3.00
C GLY A 452 2.77 -9.91 3.96
N VAL A 453 2.08 -8.82 3.63
CA VAL A 453 2.06 -7.56 4.39
C VAL A 453 0.69 -7.22 4.99
N GLY A 454 -0.34 -8.06 4.74
CA GLY A 454 -1.66 -7.86 5.33
C GLY A 454 -2.71 -8.88 4.91
N GLN A 455 -3.72 -9.05 5.76
CA GLN A 455 -4.76 -10.09 5.62
C GLN A 455 -5.63 -9.92 4.36
N TYR A 456 -5.87 -8.68 3.93
CA TYR A 456 -6.76 -8.36 2.79
C TYR A 456 -5.99 -7.91 1.54
N GLN A 457 -4.70 -8.27 1.45
CA GLN A 457 -3.82 -7.85 0.36
C GLN A 457 -4.35 -8.24 -1.04
N HIS A 458 -5.05 -9.38 -1.15
CA HIS A 458 -5.62 -9.86 -2.40
C HIS A 458 -7.00 -9.28 -2.74
N ASP A 459 -7.64 -8.57 -1.80
CA ASP A 459 -9.00 -8.04 -1.94
C ASP A 459 -9.04 -6.57 -2.34
N VAL A 460 -7.92 -5.87 -2.24
CA VAL A 460 -7.80 -4.47 -2.64
C VAL A 460 -7.53 -4.33 -4.14
N GLU A 461 -7.66 -3.13 -4.69
CA GLU A 461 -7.35 -2.84 -6.08
C GLU A 461 -5.87 -3.12 -6.37
N GLN A 462 -5.60 -4.09 -7.26
CA GLN A 462 -4.27 -4.68 -7.45
C GLN A 462 -3.27 -3.76 -8.17
N GLY A 463 -3.75 -2.83 -9.01
CA GLY A 463 -2.91 -1.84 -9.69
C GLY A 463 -2.39 -0.79 -8.71
N ALA A 464 -3.28 -0.22 -7.88
CA ALA A 464 -2.92 0.72 -6.83
C ALA A 464 -2.00 0.08 -5.78
N LEU A 465 -2.29 -1.17 -5.38
CA LEU A 465 -1.43 -1.93 -4.48
C LEU A 465 -0.01 -2.06 -5.05
N LYS A 466 0.11 -2.52 -6.29
CA LYS A 466 1.43 -2.69 -6.94
C LYS A 466 2.18 -1.37 -6.99
N LYS A 467 1.56 -0.30 -7.48
CA LYS A 467 2.17 1.04 -7.56
C LYS A 467 2.70 1.49 -6.19
N SER A 468 1.88 1.37 -5.14
CA SER A 468 2.24 1.82 -3.79
C SER A 468 3.35 0.97 -3.15
N LEU A 469 3.34 -0.34 -3.38
CA LEU A 469 4.40 -1.22 -2.88
C LEU A 469 5.72 -1.00 -3.62
N ASP A 470 5.72 -0.85 -4.94
CA ASP A 470 6.91 -0.54 -5.74
C ASP A 470 7.54 0.80 -5.31
N GLN A 471 6.73 1.84 -5.09
CA GLN A 471 7.18 3.13 -4.55
C GLN A 471 7.80 2.98 -3.16
N THR A 472 7.24 2.12 -2.31
CA THR A 472 7.79 1.85 -0.97
C THR A 472 9.17 1.20 -1.06
N VAL A 473 9.36 0.23 -1.96
CA VAL A 473 10.68 -0.40 -2.19
C VAL A 473 11.67 0.64 -2.68
N GLU A 474 11.32 1.44 -3.69
CA GLU A 474 12.15 2.52 -4.21
C GLU A 474 12.58 3.51 -3.11
N SER A 475 11.61 3.96 -2.29
CA SER A 475 11.88 4.83 -1.14
C SER A 475 12.87 4.21 -0.16
N CYS A 476 12.69 2.94 0.23
CA CYS A 476 13.56 2.25 1.17
C CYS A 476 14.99 2.09 0.64
N VAL A 477 15.14 1.69 -0.62
CA VAL A 477 16.45 1.48 -1.26
C VAL A 477 17.23 2.80 -1.33
N ASN A 478 16.56 3.89 -1.74
CA ASN A 478 17.21 5.21 -1.83
C ASN A 478 17.48 5.83 -0.46
N LEU A 479 16.66 5.55 0.56
CA LEU A 479 16.89 5.98 1.94
C LEU A 479 18.18 5.36 2.52
N VAL A 480 18.36 4.04 2.33
CA VAL A 480 19.53 3.30 2.84
C VAL A 480 20.77 3.65 2.03
N GLY A 481 20.61 3.83 0.72
CA GLY A 481 21.73 3.93 -0.22
C GLY A 481 22.39 2.58 -0.47
N VAL A 482 23.12 2.46 -1.56
CA VAL A 482 23.59 1.17 -2.07
C VAL A 482 25.06 1.22 -2.45
N ASN A 483 25.86 0.26 -1.98
CA ASN A 483 27.24 0.10 -2.45
C ASN A 483 27.24 -0.46 -3.89
N VAL A 484 27.69 0.36 -4.84
CA VAL A 484 27.67 0.01 -6.27
C VAL A 484 28.54 -1.19 -6.61
N ASN A 485 29.58 -1.44 -5.82
CA ASN A 485 30.53 -2.54 -6.07
C ASN A 485 30.00 -3.90 -5.61
N THR A 486 29.05 -3.94 -4.67
CA THR A 486 28.54 -5.20 -4.10
C THR A 486 27.05 -5.46 -4.42
N ALA A 487 26.30 -4.43 -4.78
CA ALA A 487 24.86 -4.53 -5.00
C ALA A 487 24.48 -5.46 -6.15
N SER A 488 23.39 -6.21 -5.99
CA SER A 488 22.79 -6.97 -7.07
C SER A 488 22.13 -6.05 -8.11
N LYS A 489 21.96 -6.52 -9.35
CA LYS A 489 21.20 -5.79 -10.38
C LYS A 489 19.78 -5.45 -9.92
N HIS A 490 19.15 -6.33 -9.13
CA HIS A 490 17.80 -6.15 -8.61
C HIS A 490 17.72 -4.97 -7.64
N LEU A 491 18.68 -4.86 -6.75
CA LEU A 491 18.77 -3.73 -5.81
C LEU A 491 19.07 -2.42 -6.57
N LEU A 492 20.00 -2.43 -7.53
CA LEU A 492 20.33 -1.27 -8.35
C LEU A 492 19.16 -0.77 -9.19
N THR A 493 18.24 -1.64 -9.60
CA THR A 493 17.06 -1.26 -10.40
C THR A 493 16.14 -0.26 -9.67
N TYR A 494 16.12 -0.30 -8.34
CA TYR A 494 15.32 0.61 -7.51
C TYR A 494 16.04 1.92 -7.13
N ILE A 495 17.29 2.09 -7.56
CA ILE A 495 17.99 3.37 -7.39
C ILE A 495 17.39 4.41 -8.33
N SER A 496 17.14 5.59 -7.79
CA SER A 496 16.66 6.76 -8.52
C SER A 496 17.43 6.97 -9.83
N GLY A 497 16.72 7.13 -10.93
CA GLY A 497 17.33 7.36 -12.25
C GLY A 497 17.95 6.13 -12.92
N LEU A 498 18.03 4.97 -12.22
CA LEU A 498 18.47 3.72 -12.82
C LEU A 498 17.31 2.88 -13.30
N GLY A 499 17.24 2.14 -14.18
CA GLY A 499 16.23 1.14 -14.55
C GLY A 499 16.92 -0.22 -14.72
N PRO A 500 16.19 -1.26 -15.08
CA PRO A 500 16.75 -2.61 -15.22
C PRO A 500 17.94 -2.68 -16.18
N THR A 501 17.93 -1.91 -17.26
CA THR A 501 19.00 -1.89 -18.27
C THR A 501 20.29 -1.27 -17.70
N LEU A 502 20.20 -0.10 -17.06
CA LEU A 502 21.35 0.56 -16.45
C LEU A 502 21.92 -0.23 -15.28
N ALA A 503 21.04 -0.82 -14.46
CA ALA A 503 21.45 -1.71 -13.37
C ALA A 503 22.25 -2.91 -13.87
N GLN A 504 21.85 -3.52 -14.99
CA GLN A 504 22.61 -4.60 -15.62
C GLN A 504 23.94 -4.08 -16.16
N ASN A 505 23.96 -2.98 -16.89
CA ASN A 505 25.17 -2.40 -17.45
C ASN A 505 26.22 -2.05 -16.36
N ILE A 506 25.79 -1.59 -15.19
CA ILE A 506 26.68 -1.33 -14.05
C ILE A 506 27.32 -2.64 -13.56
N VAL A 507 26.53 -3.71 -13.44
CA VAL A 507 27.04 -5.02 -13.02
C VAL A 507 28.04 -5.57 -14.03
N ASP A 508 27.71 -5.51 -15.32
CA ASP A 508 28.56 -5.98 -16.41
C ASP A 508 29.87 -5.18 -16.44
N TYR A 509 29.79 -3.85 -16.37
CA TYR A 509 30.97 -2.97 -16.37
C TYR A 509 31.94 -3.30 -15.23
N ARG A 510 31.44 -3.43 -13.98
CA ARG A 510 32.31 -3.76 -12.85
C ARG A 510 32.91 -5.17 -12.93
N THR A 511 32.21 -6.11 -13.60
CA THR A 511 32.71 -7.47 -13.83
C THR A 511 33.87 -7.46 -14.82
N GLU A 512 33.78 -6.61 -15.85
CA GLU A 512 34.84 -6.52 -16.91
C GLU A 512 36.02 -5.64 -16.50
N HIS A 513 35.76 -4.53 -15.78
CA HIS A 513 36.78 -3.49 -15.51
C HIS A 513 37.21 -3.44 -14.04
N GLY A 514 36.62 -4.27 -13.18
CA GLY A 514 36.85 -4.23 -11.73
C GLY A 514 35.96 -3.23 -10.98
N PRO A 515 36.14 -3.11 -9.67
CA PRO A 515 35.33 -2.25 -8.83
C PRO A 515 35.53 -0.77 -9.14
N PHE A 516 34.44 0.00 -9.11
CA PHE A 516 34.46 1.46 -9.24
C PHE A 516 35.30 2.08 -8.12
N GLN A 517 36.17 3.02 -8.48
CA GLN A 517 37.03 3.76 -7.57
C GLN A 517 36.48 5.18 -7.28
N SER A 518 35.57 5.66 -8.09
CA SER A 518 34.89 6.94 -7.90
C SER A 518 33.51 6.95 -8.55
N ARG A 519 32.59 7.78 -8.02
CA ARG A 519 31.27 7.97 -8.62
C ARG A 519 31.33 8.48 -10.06
N ARG A 520 32.35 9.28 -10.41
CA ARG A 520 32.55 9.77 -11.80
C ARG A 520 32.79 8.64 -12.80
N GLU A 521 33.32 7.52 -12.38
CA GLU A 521 33.53 6.36 -13.25
C GLU A 521 32.21 5.73 -13.74
N LEU A 522 31.09 5.97 -13.04
CA LEU A 522 29.76 5.57 -13.50
C LEU A 522 29.40 6.16 -14.86
N LEU A 523 29.90 7.34 -15.21
CA LEU A 523 29.70 7.94 -16.54
C LEU A 523 30.32 7.13 -17.67
N LYS A 524 31.21 6.19 -17.37
CA LYS A 524 31.80 5.27 -18.37
C LYS A 524 30.90 4.07 -18.67
N VAL A 525 29.88 3.83 -17.83
CA VAL A 525 28.94 2.72 -18.02
C VAL A 525 28.09 2.98 -19.26
N PRO A 526 27.93 1.99 -20.15
CA PRO A 526 27.09 2.14 -21.35
C PRO A 526 25.67 2.63 -21.00
N ARG A 527 25.18 3.64 -21.74
CA ARG A 527 23.88 4.31 -21.53
C ARG A 527 23.73 5.14 -20.25
N MET A 528 24.77 5.30 -19.45
CA MET A 528 24.77 6.22 -18.33
C MET A 528 24.94 7.66 -18.83
N GLY A 529 23.85 8.35 -19.06
CA GLY A 529 23.86 9.78 -19.41
C GLY A 529 23.97 10.66 -18.15
N GLU A 530 24.28 11.95 -18.35
CA GLU A 530 24.42 12.92 -17.25
C GLU A 530 23.19 12.98 -16.35
N LYS A 531 21.97 12.91 -16.92
CA LYS A 531 20.73 12.94 -16.16
C LYS A 531 20.53 11.71 -15.27
N ALA A 532 20.84 10.51 -15.77
CA ALA A 532 20.79 9.29 -14.98
C ALA A 532 21.85 9.31 -13.88
N PHE A 533 23.05 9.80 -14.18
CA PHE A 533 24.11 10.01 -13.21
C PHE A 533 23.68 11.00 -12.13
N GLU A 534 23.18 12.18 -12.50
CA GLU A 534 22.67 13.18 -11.55
C GLU A 534 21.65 12.59 -10.59
N GLN A 535 20.67 11.85 -11.09
CA GLN A 535 19.63 11.28 -10.24
C GLN A 535 20.08 10.11 -9.35
N SER A 536 21.10 9.37 -9.76
CA SER A 536 21.53 8.15 -9.07
C SER A 536 22.75 8.32 -8.16
N ALA A 537 23.66 9.23 -8.51
CA ALA A 537 24.99 9.30 -7.90
C ALA A 537 24.96 9.50 -6.36
N GLY A 538 24.02 10.29 -5.85
CA GLY A 538 23.90 10.53 -4.42
C GLY A 538 23.44 9.31 -3.61
N PHE A 539 22.78 8.33 -4.26
CA PHE A 539 22.29 7.09 -3.64
C PHE A 539 23.24 5.90 -3.80
N LEU A 540 24.23 6.02 -4.69
CA LEU A 540 25.26 5.02 -4.91
C LEU A 540 26.50 5.36 -4.08
N ARG A 541 27.03 4.39 -3.35
CA ARG A 541 28.17 4.55 -2.45
C ARG A 541 29.35 3.69 -2.89
N ILE A 542 30.57 4.18 -2.61
CA ILE A 542 31.81 3.47 -2.85
C ILE A 542 32.64 3.56 -1.55
N GLN A 543 32.77 2.44 -0.83
CA GLN A 543 33.38 2.43 0.52
C GLN A 543 34.87 2.75 0.48
N ASP A 544 35.62 2.15 -0.41
CA ASP A 544 37.08 2.29 -0.50
C ASP A 544 37.50 3.12 -1.72
N GLY A 545 36.71 4.13 -2.06
CA GLY A 545 36.94 4.98 -3.23
C GLY A 545 38.04 6.03 -2.99
N LYS A 546 38.48 6.64 -4.10
CA LYS A 546 39.51 7.70 -4.07
C LYS A 546 39.03 8.98 -3.38
N ASN A 547 37.73 9.30 -3.46
CA ASN A 547 37.11 10.43 -2.79
C ASN A 547 36.31 9.94 -1.57
N PRO A 548 36.62 10.39 -0.34
CA PRO A 548 35.91 9.96 0.86
C PRO A 548 34.42 10.35 0.84
N LEU A 549 34.03 11.38 0.09
CA LEU A 549 32.62 11.78 -0.08
C LEU A 549 31.82 10.75 -0.89
N ASP A 550 32.46 9.90 -1.68
CA ASP A 550 31.78 8.84 -2.43
C ASP A 550 31.18 7.75 -1.53
N ASN A 551 31.61 7.68 -0.26
CA ASN A 551 30.99 6.82 0.77
C ASN A 551 29.93 7.55 1.62
N SER A 552 29.40 8.67 1.17
CA SER A 552 28.38 9.44 1.90
C SER A 552 27.12 9.63 1.03
N ALA A 553 26.07 10.22 1.58
CA ALA A 553 24.91 10.64 0.79
C ALA A 553 25.03 12.08 0.29
N VAL A 554 26.20 12.71 0.41
CA VAL A 554 26.45 14.02 -0.20
C VAL A 554 26.44 13.86 -1.72
N HIS A 555 25.64 14.69 -2.39
CA HIS A 555 25.56 14.67 -3.84
C HIS A 555 26.84 15.21 -4.50
N PRO A 556 27.32 14.65 -5.62
CA PRO A 556 28.54 15.13 -6.29
C PRO A 556 28.52 16.62 -6.67
N GLU A 557 27.34 17.20 -6.91
CA GLU A 557 27.19 18.65 -7.18
C GLU A 557 27.62 19.52 -5.98
N SER A 558 27.56 18.96 -4.76
CA SER A 558 27.89 19.65 -3.51
C SER A 558 29.34 19.42 -3.06
N TYR A 559 30.14 18.59 -3.74
CA TYR A 559 31.54 18.36 -3.40
C TYR A 559 32.38 19.63 -3.34
N PRO A 560 32.27 20.57 -4.31
CA PRO A 560 33.04 21.82 -4.25
C PRO A 560 32.76 22.64 -2.98
N ILE A 561 31.55 22.56 -2.41
CA ILE A 561 31.21 23.28 -1.18
C ILE A 561 31.90 22.62 0.02
N VAL A 562 31.93 21.30 0.09
CA VAL A 562 32.63 20.59 1.17
C VAL A 562 34.15 20.80 1.08
N GLU A 563 34.69 20.82 -0.12
CA GLU A 563 36.11 21.14 -0.37
C GLU A 563 36.44 22.59 0.06
N LEU A 564 35.53 23.54 -0.21
CA LEU A 564 35.68 24.92 0.26
C LEU A 564 35.65 25.01 1.79
N MET A 565 34.70 24.29 2.45
CA MET A 565 34.62 24.21 3.90
C MET A 565 35.93 23.69 4.51
N ALA A 566 36.50 22.63 3.94
CA ALA A 566 37.79 22.07 4.38
C ALA A 566 38.93 23.06 4.18
N LYS A 567 38.98 23.75 3.04
CA LYS A 567 40.00 24.78 2.73
C LYS A 567 39.94 25.96 3.73
N ASP A 568 38.75 26.45 4.05
CA ASP A 568 38.57 27.56 4.98
C ASP A 568 39.03 27.19 6.38
N LEU A 569 38.87 25.95 6.79
CA LEU A 569 39.38 25.41 8.04
C LEU A 569 40.86 24.94 7.98
N LYS A 570 41.50 25.08 6.81
CA LYS A 570 42.86 24.62 6.54
C LYS A 570 43.09 23.16 6.90
N CYS A 571 42.12 22.29 6.53
CA CYS A 571 42.16 20.86 6.75
C CYS A 571 41.81 20.09 5.46
N THR A 572 42.05 18.79 5.47
CA THR A 572 41.59 17.89 4.41
C THR A 572 40.13 17.53 4.60
N VAL A 573 39.44 17.04 3.53
CA VAL A 573 38.06 16.54 3.64
C VAL A 573 37.98 15.35 4.61
N ILE A 574 38.99 14.49 4.68
CA ILE A 574 39.06 13.37 5.62
C ILE A 574 39.11 13.87 7.06
N GLU A 575 39.94 14.88 7.35
CA GLU A 575 40.02 15.49 8.67
C GLU A 575 38.71 16.21 9.05
N LEU A 576 38.05 16.89 8.10
CA LEU A 576 36.75 17.49 8.29
C LEU A 576 35.68 16.44 8.67
N ILE A 577 35.67 15.29 8.01
CA ILE A 577 34.76 14.17 8.29
C ILE A 577 35.02 13.60 9.69
N SER A 578 36.27 13.39 10.07
CA SER A 578 36.63 12.70 11.32
C SER A 578 36.57 13.57 12.56
N ASN A 579 36.70 14.90 12.43
CA ASN A 579 36.84 15.81 13.56
C ASN A 579 35.58 16.66 13.79
N LYS A 580 34.83 16.34 14.87
CA LYS A 580 33.63 17.07 15.25
C LYS A 580 33.86 18.52 15.66
N GLU A 581 35.03 18.84 16.24
CA GLU A 581 35.34 20.19 16.68
C GLU A 581 35.61 21.16 15.52
N LEU A 582 36.16 20.64 14.40
CA LEU A 582 36.32 21.43 13.19
C LEU A 582 34.97 21.80 12.60
N LYS A 583 34.03 20.83 12.55
CA LYS A 583 32.69 21.05 12.05
C LYS A 583 31.90 22.10 12.81
N LYS A 584 32.03 22.18 14.12
CA LYS A 584 31.38 23.21 14.96
C LYS A 584 31.85 24.64 14.65
N LYS A 585 33.03 24.83 14.09
CA LYS A 585 33.59 26.15 13.74
C LYS A 585 33.05 26.69 12.41
N LEU A 586 32.30 25.89 11.65
CA LEU A 586 31.75 26.30 10.36
C LEU A 586 30.55 27.22 10.54
N ASP A 587 30.59 28.38 9.90
CA ASP A 587 29.43 29.24 9.72
C ASP A 587 28.76 28.90 8.40
N LEU A 588 27.71 28.06 8.44
CA LEU A 588 27.04 27.57 7.26
C LEU A 588 26.44 28.65 6.37
N LYS A 589 26.14 29.84 6.93
CA LYS A 589 25.59 30.95 6.16
C LYS A 589 26.53 31.44 5.05
N LYS A 590 27.84 31.26 5.22
CA LYS A 590 28.85 31.64 4.21
C LYS A 590 28.84 30.78 2.96
N TYR A 591 28.27 29.58 3.04
CA TYR A 591 28.26 28.60 1.95
C TYR A 591 26.90 28.53 1.22
N VAL A 592 25.95 29.38 1.60
CA VAL A 592 24.66 29.48 0.90
C VAL A 592 24.90 30.08 -0.49
N THR A 593 24.38 29.41 -1.51
CA THR A 593 24.43 29.84 -2.94
C THR A 593 23.03 29.77 -3.52
N ASP A 594 22.85 30.25 -4.75
CA ASP A 594 21.56 30.13 -5.48
C ASP A 594 21.13 28.67 -5.69
N LYS A 595 22.07 27.72 -5.69
CA LYS A 595 21.81 26.28 -5.91
C LYS A 595 21.77 25.46 -4.62
N VAL A 596 22.42 25.90 -3.56
CA VAL A 596 22.55 25.17 -2.30
C VAL A 596 22.16 26.09 -1.14
N GLY A 597 21.01 25.83 -0.57
CA GLY A 597 20.48 26.57 0.56
C GLY A 597 20.84 25.94 1.91
N MET A 598 20.29 26.54 2.97
CA MET A 598 20.51 26.06 4.33
C MET A 598 20.04 24.60 4.55
N PRO A 599 18.89 24.12 4.01
CA PRO A 599 18.47 22.72 4.14
C PRO A 599 19.51 21.73 3.63
N THR A 600 20.05 21.95 2.43
CA THR A 600 21.10 21.10 1.87
C THR A 600 22.41 21.16 2.67
N LEU A 601 22.79 22.33 3.19
CA LEU A 601 23.99 22.46 4.04
C LEU A 601 23.85 21.70 5.35
N LEU A 602 22.66 21.69 5.96
CA LEU A 602 22.39 20.91 7.16
C LEU A 602 22.45 19.40 6.87
N ASP A 603 21.89 18.95 5.75
CA ASP A 603 21.99 17.55 5.33
C ASP A 603 23.45 17.13 5.07
N ILE A 604 24.26 18.00 4.43
CA ILE A 604 25.70 17.77 4.24
C ILE A 604 26.40 17.62 5.60
N MET A 605 26.12 18.48 6.56
CA MET A 605 26.73 18.40 7.89
C MET A 605 26.36 17.11 8.63
N GLU A 606 25.10 16.70 8.55
CA GLU A 606 24.65 15.43 9.14
C GLU A 606 25.38 14.23 8.50
N GLU A 607 25.54 14.22 7.17
CA GLU A 607 26.27 13.17 6.46
C GLU A 607 27.78 13.17 6.77
N LEU A 608 28.39 14.34 6.95
CA LEU A 608 29.79 14.43 7.36
C LEU A 608 30.02 13.99 8.81
N ASP A 609 28.98 14.04 9.66
CA ASP A 609 29.06 13.53 11.04
C ASP A 609 29.07 12.00 11.10
N LYS A 610 28.40 11.35 10.17
CA LYS A 610 28.25 9.90 10.14
C LYS A 610 28.24 9.41 8.68
N PRO A 611 29.36 9.52 7.94
CA PRO A 611 29.39 9.19 6.53
C PRO A 611 29.06 7.71 6.31
N GLY A 612 28.22 7.44 5.32
CA GLY A 612 27.85 6.08 4.95
C GLY A 612 27.05 5.32 6.02
N ARG A 613 26.51 6.00 7.04
CA ARG A 613 25.72 5.35 8.07
C ARG A 613 24.47 4.71 7.47
N ASP A 614 24.30 3.42 7.76
CA ASP A 614 23.03 2.75 7.54
C ASP A 614 21.98 3.31 8.51
N PRO A 615 20.83 3.84 8.05
CA PRO A 615 19.80 4.39 8.92
C PRO A 615 19.06 3.32 9.73
N ARG A 616 19.24 2.04 9.39
CA ARG A 616 18.61 0.91 10.08
C ARG A 616 19.24 0.69 11.46
N GLN A 617 18.44 0.21 12.40
CA GLN A 617 18.90 -0.11 13.76
C GLN A 617 19.86 -1.30 13.77
N THR A 618 20.56 -1.51 14.90
CA THR A 618 21.37 -2.72 15.11
C THR A 618 20.46 -3.88 15.51
N ILE A 619 20.73 -5.09 14.98
CA ILE A 619 19.95 -6.28 15.32
C ILE A 619 20.16 -6.66 16.79
N GLN A 620 19.08 -7.04 17.47
CA GLN A 620 19.11 -7.52 18.85
C GLN A 620 18.63 -8.97 18.92
N VAL A 621 19.26 -9.77 19.78
CA VAL A 621 18.84 -11.16 20.03
C VAL A 621 17.61 -11.14 20.93
N PHE A 622 16.60 -11.94 20.57
CA PHE A 622 15.36 -12.10 21.32
C PHE A 622 15.14 -13.56 21.71
N SER A 623 14.49 -13.79 22.84
CA SER A 623 14.05 -15.12 23.26
C SER A 623 12.66 -15.07 23.88
N PHE A 624 11.81 -16.01 23.49
CA PHE A 624 10.50 -16.21 24.12
C PHE A 624 10.62 -16.80 25.54
N ASP A 625 9.53 -16.69 26.29
CA ASP A 625 9.43 -17.35 27.61
C ASP A 625 9.40 -18.88 27.43
N PRO A 626 10.38 -19.62 27.97
CA PRO A 626 10.47 -21.08 27.78
C PRO A 626 9.37 -21.85 28.48
N THR A 627 8.63 -21.23 29.40
CA THR A 627 7.55 -21.87 30.18
C THR A 627 6.22 -21.90 29.43
N VAL A 628 6.05 -21.07 28.40
CA VAL A 628 4.82 -20.93 27.61
C VAL A 628 5.00 -21.60 26.25
N LYS A 629 4.25 -22.70 26.02
CA LYS A 629 4.34 -23.47 24.76
C LYS A 629 3.01 -23.57 24.03
N THR A 630 1.90 -23.53 24.77
CA THR A 630 0.55 -23.67 24.22
C THR A 630 -0.38 -22.61 24.81
N ILE A 631 -1.55 -22.43 24.20
CA ILE A 631 -2.55 -21.49 24.70
C ILE A 631 -3.07 -21.82 26.07
N GLU A 632 -3.02 -23.10 26.47
CA GLU A 632 -3.41 -23.61 27.79
C GLU A 632 -2.42 -23.19 28.89
N ASP A 633 -1.17 -22.89 28.56
CA ASP A 633 -0.15 -22.46 29.52
C ASP A 633 -0.32 -20.99 29.95
N LEU A 634 -1.15 -20.23 29.23
CA LEU A 634 -1.36 -18.81 29.49
C LEU A 634 -2.24 -18.57 30.72
N LYS A 635 -1.84 -17.59 31.53
CA LYS A 635 -2.60 -17.09 32.67
C LYS A 635 -2.90 -15.60 32.51
N GLU A 636 -4.13 -15.22 32.89
CA GLU A 636 -4.48 -13.81 32.93
C GLU A 636 -3.56 -13.03 33.88
N GLY A 637 -3.11 -11.86 33.45
CA GLY A 637 -2.14 -11.05 34.20
C GLY A 637 -0.68 -11.41 33.99
N GLN A 638 -0.35 -12.52 33.31
CA GLN A 638 1.03 -12.91 33.00
C GLN A 638 1.67 -11.93 32.04
N VAL A 639 2.90 -11.51 32.31
CA VAL A 639 3.71 -10.65 31.42
C VAL A 639 4.69 -11.50 30.65
N LEU A 640 4.66 -11.41 29.33
CA LEU A 640 5.44 -12.23 28.42
C LEU A 640 6.23 -11.34 27.44
N PRO A 641 7.45 -11.77 27.06
CA PRO A 641 8.13 -11.21 25.91
C PRO A 641 7.43 -11.64 24.60
N GLY A 642 7.34 -10.76 23.64
CA GLY A 642 6.72 -11.05 22.36
C GLY A 642 7.34 -10.27 21.20
N ILE A 643 7.03 -10.69 19.99
CA ILE A 643 7.45 -10.03 18.75
C ILE A 643 6.19 -9.59 17.99
N VAL A 644 6.15 -8.33 17.58
CA VAL A 644 5.07 -7.81 16.73
C VAL A 644 5.16 -8.45 15.35
N THR A 645 4.13 -9.21 14.97
CA THR A 645 4.09 -9.94 13.69
C THR A 645 3.30 -9.23 12.61
N ASN A 646 2.29 -8.45 13.00
CA ASN A 646 1.44 -7.72 12.06
C ASN A 646 0.83 -6.49 12.74
N ILE A 647 0.63 -5.42 11.98
CA ILE A 647 -0.01 -4.19 12.44
C ILE A 647 -1.23 -3.89 11.56
N THR A 648 -2.33 -3.53 12.21
CA THR A 648 -3.61 -3.17 11.60
C THR A 648 -4.10 -1.84 12.17
N ASN A 649 -5.12 -1.23 11.58
CA ASN A 649 -5.69 0.02 12.11
C ASN A 649 -6.31 -0.12 13.51
N PHE A 650 -6.71 -1.33 13.90
CA PHE A 650 -7.34 -1.60 15.21
C PHE A 650 -6.38 -2.15 16.27
N GLY A 651 -5.09 -2.33 15.96
CA GLY A 651 -4.08 -2.80 16.89
C GLY A 651 -2.98 -3.61 16.22
N CYS A 652 -2.22 -4.35 17.01
CA CYS A 652 -1.17 -5.23 16.50
C CYS A 652 -1.32 -6.68 16.99
N PHE A 653 -0.80 -7.58 16.20
CA PHE A 653 -0.67 -8.99 16.56
C PHE A 653 0.75 -9.26 17.06
N VAL A 654 0.84 -9.96 18.17
CA VAL A 654 2.10 -10.26 18.84
C VAL A 654 2.25 -11.78 18.99
N ASP A 655 3.34 -12.30 18.48
CA ASP A 655 3.79 -13.67 18.77
C ASP A 655 4.40 -13.68 20.17
N ILE A 656 3.83 -14.47 21.06
CA ILE A 656 4.26 -14.64 22.46
C ILE A 656 4.87 -16.01 22.74
N GLY A 657 5.29 -16.72 21.67
CA GLY A 657 5.89 -18.04 21.79
C GLY A 657 4.88 -19.19 21.70
N ILE A 658 3.61 -18.99 21.36
CA ILE A 658 2.60 -20.02 21.12
C ILE A 658 2.14 -20.00 19.65
N LYS A 659 1.37 -21.01 19.22
CA LYS A 659 0.90 -21.13 17.83
C LYS A 659 0.01 -19.96 17.39
N GLU A 660 -0.79 -19.45 18.29
CA GLU A 660 -1.75 -18.38 18.09
C GLU A 660 -1.12 -17.03 18.45
N ASN A 661 -1.20 -16.05 17.54
CA ASN A 661 -0.78 -14.69 17.85
C ASN A 661 -1.81 -14.00 18.75
N GLY A 662 -1.36 -13.31 19.78
CA GLY A 662 -2.22 -12.50 20.62
C GLY A 662 -2.50 -11.14 19.99
N LEU A 663 -3.69 -10.59 20.22
CA LEU A 663 -4.09 -9.26 19.77
C LEU A 663 -3.89 -8.23 20.89
N VAL A 664 -3.12 -7.19 20.62
CA VAL A 664 -3.11 -5.95 21.39
C VAL A 664 -3.99 -4.95 20.65
N HIS A 665 -5.18 -4.66 21.18
CA HIS A 665 -6.07 -3.67 20.60
C HIS A 665 -5.46 -2.25 20.69
N ILE A 666 -5.81 -1.35 19.79
CA ILE A 666 -5.26 0.01 19.75
C ILE A 666 -5.40 0.77 21.08
N SER A 667 -6.51 0.53 21.81
CA SER A 667 -6.71 1.08 23.16
C SER A 667 -5.75 0.53 24.20
N GLU A 668 -5.11 -0.61 23.94
CA GLU A 668 -4.20 -1.32 24.87
C GLU A 668 -2.71 -1.17 24.53
N LEU A 669 -2.38 -0.36 23.50
CA LEU A 669 -0.99 -0.16 23.06
C LEU A 669 -0.21 0.80 23.97
N ALA A 670 -0.86 1.82 24.54
CA ALA A 670 -0.22 2.78 25.43
C ALA A 670 -1.26 3.44 26.34
N ASP A 671 -0.79 4.11 27.39
CA ASP A 671 -1.63 4.82 28.38
C ASP A 671 -2.18 6.17 27.87
N ARG A 672 -1.82 6.55 26.64
CA ARG A 672 -2.33 7.74 25.94
C ARG A 672 -3.18 7.38 24.74
N PHE A 673 -4.03 8.30 24.29
CA PHE A 673 -4.79 8.11 23.06
C PHE A 673 -3.86 7.96 21.85
N ILE A 674 -4.09 6.93 21.04
CA ILE A 674 -3.34 6.62 19.83
C ILE A 674 -4.34 6.49 18.68
N SER A 675 -4.08 7.21 17.60
CA SER A 675 -4.88 7.14 16.36
C SER A 675 -4.31 6.14 15.34
N ASP A 676 -3.04 5.81 15.44
CA ASP A 676 -2.33 4.91 14.53
C ASP A 676 -1.36 4.03 15.32
N PRO A 677 -1.53 2.71 15.34
CA PRO A 677 -0.66 1.78 16.06
C PRO A 677 0.83 1.91 15.70
N THR A 678 1.15 2.31 14.47
CA THR A 678 2.54 2.49 14.01
C THR A 678 3.29 3.64 14.71
N GLN A 679 2.60 4.47 15.50
CA GLN A 679 3.22 5.49 16.35
C GLN A 679 3.88 4.89 17.61
N VAL A 680 3.52 3.66 17.97
CA VAL A 680 3.96 3.00 19.21
C VAL A 680 4.73 1.72 18.92
N VAL A 681 4.32 0.95 17.91
CA VAL A 681 4.91 -0.35 17.60
C VAL A 681 5.33 -0.45 16.13
N SER A 682 6.34 -1.27 15.90
CA SER A 682 6.86 -1.62 14.56
C SER A 682 6.85 -3.14 14.38
N ILE A 683 6.73 -3.61 13.13
CA ILE A 683 6.84 -5.05 12.83
C ILE A 683 8.23 -5.55 13.25
N HIS A 684 8.27 -6.74 13.81
CA HIS A 684 9.44 -7.38 14.42
C HIS A 684 10.00 -6.64 15.65
N GLN A 685 9.31 -5.64 16.15
CA GLN A 685 9.69 -5.03 17.43
C GLN A 685 9.50 -6.04 18.56
N HIS A 686 10.52 -6.12 19.42
CA HIS A 686 10.44 -6.87 20.68
C HIS A 686 9.63 -6.05 21.67
N VAL A 687 8.60 -6.64 22.24
CA VAL A 687 7.68 -5.99 23.18
C VAL A 687 7.45 -6.88 24.40
N LYS A 688 7.07 -6.28 25.52
CA LYS A 688 6.48 -6.99 26.66
C LYS A 688 4.98 -6.79 26.62
N VAL A 689 4.24 -7.87 26.79
CA VAL A 689 2.78 -7.85 26.76
C VAL A 689 2.21 -8.59 27.96
N LYS A 690 1.10 -8.10 28.49
CA LYS A 690 0.34 -8.70 29.57
C LYS A 690 -0.88 -9.41 29.00
N VAL A 691 -1.11 -10.64 29.40
CA VAL A 691 -2.30 -11.39 29.02
C VAL A 691 -3.53 -10.82 29.71
N LEU A 692 -4.51 -10.35 28.95
CA LEU A 692 -5.78 -9.82 29.46
C LEU A 692 -6.85 -10.93 29.58
N SER A 693 -7.00 -11.73 28.52
CA SER A 693 -7.95 -12.85 28.49
C SER A 693 -7.53 -13.90 27.47
N VAL A 694 -7.96 -15.14 27.72
CA VAL A 694 -7.69 -16.30 26.85
C VAL A 694 -9.01 -16.99 26.52
N ASP A 695 -9.37 -17.06 25.24
CA ASP A 695 -10.52 -17.80 24.72
C ASP A 695 -10.04 -19.11 24.08
N LEU A 696 -10.11 -20.20 24.82
CA LEU A 696 -9.66 -21.52 24.38
C LEU A 696 -10.53 -22.08 23.25
N VAL A 697 -11.82 -21.74 23.20
CA VAL A 697 -12.76 -22.23 22.18
C VAL A 697 -12.48 -21.60 20.83
N ARG A 698 -12.28 -20.27 20.82
CA ARG A 698 -12.01 -19.50 19.61
C ARG A 698 -10.51 -19.39 19.31
N LYS A 699 -9.65 -19.92 20.19
CA LYS A 699 -8.19 -19.80 20.13
C LYS A 699 -7.73 -18.36 19.97
N ARG A 700 -8.27 -17.45 20.78
CA ARG A 700 -7.95 -16.03 20.77
C ARG A 700 -7.32 -15.60 22.09
N VAL A 701 -6.25 -14.81 22.01
CA VAL A 701 -5.57 -14.23 23.17
C VAL A 701 -5.64 -12.72 23.06
N GLN A 702 -6.13 -12.05 24.10
CA GLN A 702 -6.10 -10.59 24.20
C GLN A 702 -4.93 -10.16 25.08
N LEU A 703 -4.19 -9.18 24.61
CA LEU A 703 -2.98 -8.69 25.22
C LEU A 703 -3.05 -7.19 25.47
N SER A 704 -2.25 -6.68 26.41
CA SER A 704 -2.07 -5.25 26.67
C SER A 704 -0.59 -4.92 26.82
N MET A 705 -0.19 -3.74 26.40
CA MET A 705 1.12 -3.16 26.64
C MET A 705 1.07 -2.08 27.74
N LYS A 706 -0.13 -1.79 28.29
CA LYS A 706 -0.30 -0.78 29.33
C LYS A 706 0.25 -1.20 30.69
N GLY A 707 0.80 -0.25 31.42
CA GLY A 707 1.27 -0.46 32.78
C GLY A 707 2.47 -1.40 32.90
N ILE A 708 3.18 -1.65 31.81
CA ILE A 708 4.40 -2.46 31.79
C ILE A 708 5.58 -1.50 31.68
N GLU A 709 6.47 -1.48 32.69
CA GLU A 709 7.69 -0.69 32.62
C GLU A 709 8.56 -1.15 31.44
N GLU A 710 8.82 -0.22 30.51
CA GLU A 710 9.82 -0.42 29.47
C GLU A 710 11.21 -0.47 30.12
N THR A 711 11.72 -1.67 30.35
CA THR A 711 13.17 -1.78 30.50
C THR A 711 13.78 -1.65 29.11
N VAL A 712 14.07 -0.42 28.71
CA VAL A 712 14.95 -0.14 27.58
C VAL A 712 16.35 -0.60 28.00
N SER A 713 16.81 -1.69 27.42
CA SER A 713 18.22 -2.09 27.47
C SER A 713 18.85 -1.93 26.10
#